data_048c71ccaddf3ea29f4efcdf0b17879f
#
_entry.id   048c71ccaddf3ea29f4efcdf0b17879f
#
_cell.length_a   1.000
_cell.length_b   1.000
_cell.length_c   1.000
_cell.angle_alpha   90.00
_cell.angle_beta   90.00
_cell.angle_gamma   90.00
#
_symmetry.space_group_name_H-M   'P 1'
#
loop_
_entity.id
_entity.type
_entity.pdbx_description
1 polymer ?
#
loop_
_entity_poly.entity_id
_entity_poly.type
_entity_poly.pdbx_seq_one_letter_code
_entity_poly.pdbx_strand_id
1 'polypeptide(L)'
;MKIPWQKILPNGGRLFLGGGASVPYLLVDQLLAEANSFKDVEWMHIHTLGALPWLDPRYRGHFRTNTFFLTRSMWDAVNEGYADYTPSPMSDIPRLFDKGVIKLDVALIQVSPPNEDGMVSLGVSTDVLAAAIRNARTVVAQVNRNIPRTHGDSLIPLSAIDYQVEHDTPLMTMLPKQHSERHRKIAGYAAQLIDDGSTIQASLGDCPQTVLEALNHNHRELGIHTGCFTDAMMALVKSGVVTNRKKKFQQGVTVATHCLGTQSLYDFLDNNPDIEMHSSEWTNAPHRISKHPNMVAINGAREVDLTGQVVRDSRGHRFYGGIGATQDFIRGAVGSEGGRPIIVLTSTRNGGSASRIVTGLSSGSGVCTSRGDVHYVVTEFGVANLVGQSIRQRVLRLTEIAHPRFQESLLEGARDQGWIPKIFGATSGHIRDNDDEIEIKKVDFSGIKYVVRPLHPSDMRSVQEFFYAQDEETIRLRYGYAMPSLDETTAYRMSSVDQTRDLALGVFYRNHLREDLRAVGRFYVDPRGDTAEISFLVHENARRKGIAQYLLNEMALIANERGIVKFWASVLKRNVAMARLFVNFGAERKSIPGEDSDEFWLDIAALLENKSKLAGAGIGIYASPELLKHDTGPGHPESAKRYEAVLEALATVPGAKSRCDRVATAEEVLLVHSASYHDLVQIDIHEFRETLRTGDTAICEDSYEVTMKALGCVLQAGDDVISGAITRAFCAVRPPGHHATVDRGMGFCIFNHVAILARYLQKNHGIGRVAILDWDVHHGNGTQDIFYESGDVFYVSTHQEGVYPNTGLKNETGAGDGIGTTLNFPLPLGTQDAAMIATWATALESVEAFAPDVILVSAGFDAATEDPMADFLISIDGFGTLTRMVRETADRVCGGKLISVMEGGYHPPTLAACVLRHIEILGGDFR
;
A
#
# COMPACT_ATOMS: atom_id res chain seq x y z
N MET A 1 -10.67 12.04 55.08
CA MET A 1 -12.02 12.49 55.52
C MET A 1 -12.96 11.28 55.44
N LYS A 2 -13.83 11.03 56.46
CA LYS A 2 -14.83 9.96 56.39
C LYS A 2 -15.98 10.40 55.47
N ILE A 3 -16.27 9.62 54.41
CA ILE A 3 -17.33 9.93 53.46
C ILE A 3 -18.68 9.63 54.13
N PRO A 4 -19.65 10.59 54.14
CA PRO A 4 -20.96 10.38 54.77
C PRO A 4 -21.93 9.65 53.80
N TRP A 5 -21.65 8.38 53.47
CA TRP A 5 -22.33 7.62 52.45
C TRP A 5 -23.86 7.69 52.54
N GLN A 6 -24.44 7.49 53.72
CA GLN A 6 -25.90 7.51 53.94
C GLN A 6 -26.52 8.92 53.68
N LYS A 7 -25.72 10.01 53.73
CA LYS A 7 -26.21 11.35 53.46
C LYS A 7 -26.22 11.68 51.96
N ILE A 8 -25.25 11.13 51.21
CA ILE A 8 -25.06 11.45 49.78
C ILE A 8 -25.72 10.45 48.84
N LEU A 9 -26.00 9.22 49.33
CA LEU A 9 -26.57 8.16 48.54
C LEU A 9 -27.86 7.66 49.21
N PRO A 10 -29.06 8.08 48.75
CA PRO A 10 -30.32 7.68 49.35
C PRO A 10 -30.68 6.24 48.95
N ASN A 11 -31.59 5.65 49.69
CA ASN A 11 -32.22 4.35 49.27
C ASN A 11 -32.91 4.53 47.92
N GLY A 12 -32.74 3.55 47.02
CA GLY A 12 -33.18 3.64 45.64
C GLY A 12 -32.37 4.65 44.79
N GLY A 13 -31.29 5.22 45.33
CA GLY A 13 -30.39 6.15 44.64
C GLY A 13 -29.54 5.45 43.58
N ARG A 14 -28.90 6.26 42.76
CA ARG A 14 -28.03 5.78 41.66
C ARG A 14 -26.60 6.30 41.81
N LEU A 15 -25.67 5.39 41.70
CA LEU A 15 -24.28 5.77 41.59
C LEU A 15 -23.72 5.33 40.21
N PHE A 16 -22.83 6.15 39.65
CA PHE A 16 -22.02 5.79 38.53
C PHE A 16 -20.62 5.45 39.01
N LEU A 17 -20.12 4.27 38.61
CA LEU A 17 -18.78 3.80 38.94
C LEU A 17 -17.85 4.01 37.75
N GLY A 18 -16.78 4.79 37.91
CA GLY A 18 -15.68 4.92 36.96
C GLY A 18 -15.10 3.54 36.66
N GLY A 19 -15.01 3.22 35.37
CA GLY A 19 -14.68 1.88 34.85
C GLY A 19 -13.28 1.79 34.24
N GLY A 20 -13.11 0.84 33.33
CA GLY A 20 -11.85 0.56 32.66
C GLY A 20 -10.78 0.07 33.63
N ALA A 21 -9.57 0.60 33.47
CA ALA A 21 -8.42 0.27 34.32
C ALA A 21 -8.40 1.04 35.64
N SER A 22 -9.24 2.07 35.79
CA SER A 22 -9.21 3.02 36.91
C SER A 22 -10.40 2.91 37.88
N VAL A 23 -10.84 1.68 38.17
CA VAL A 23 -11.91 1.43 39.13
C VAL A 23 -11.45 1.84 40.55
N PRO A 24 -12.19 2.70 41.29
CA PRO A 24 -11.81 3.15 42.63
C PRO A 24 -12.21 2.10 43.70
N TYR A 25 -11.49 0.97 43.74
CA TYR A 25 -11.85 -0.15 44.63
C TYR A 25 -11.85 0.20 46.09
N LEU A 26 -11.01 1.12 46.57
CA LEU A 26 -11.07 1.59 47.98
C LEU A 26 -12.46 2.17 48.31
N LEU A 27 -13.01 3.00 47.40
CA LEU A 27 -14.35 3.59 47.59
C LEU A 27 -15.45 2.54 47.51
N VAL A 28 -15.30 1.54 46.63
CA VAL A 28 -16.18 0.37 46.55
C VAL A 28 -16.20 -0.37 47.88
N ASP A 29 -15.03 -0.70 48.43
CA ASP A 29 -14.90 -1.44 49.68
C ASP A 29 -15.50 -0.66 50.88
N GLN A 30 -15.27 0.65 50.94
CA GLN A 30 -15.87 1.51 51.98
C GLN A 30 -17.40 1.52 51.91
N LEU A 31 -17.95 1.60 50.69
CA LEU A 31 -19.41 1.59 50.53
C LEU A 31 -20.02 0.23 50.89
N LEU A 32 -19.34 -0.87 50.49
CA LEU A 32 -19.75 -2.24 50.82
C LEU A 32 -19.67 -2.54 52.32
N ALA A 33 -18.74 -1.94 53.05
CA ALA A 33 -18.64 -2.07 54.48
C ALA A 33 -19.87 -1.48 55.20
N GLU A 34 -20.56 -0.51 54.60
CA GLU A 34 -21.81 0.09 55.12
C GLU A 34 -23.08 -0.47 54.43
N ALA A 35 -22.98 -1.58 53.66
CA ALA A 35 -24.06 -2.10 52.81
C ALA A 35 -25.42 -2.25 53.52
N ASN A 36 -25.41 -2.67 54.80
CA ASN A 36 -26.62 -2.82 55.58
C ASN A 36 -27.44 -1.54 55.79
N SER A 37 -26.83 -0.38 55.56
CA SER A 37 -27.46 0.92 55.63
C SER A 37 -28.21 1.35 54.37
N PHE A 38 -28.11 0.55 53.31
CA PHE A 38 -28.68 0.87 51.98
C PHE A 38 -29.73 -0.12 51.57
N LYS A 39 -30.72 0.33 50.81
CA LYS A 39 -31.72 -0.49 50.15
C LYS A 39 -31.86 -0.07 48.71
N ASP A 40 -31.78 -1.03 47.79
CA ASP A 40 -32.09 -0.88 46.38
C ASP A 40 -31.27 0.20 45.65
N VAL A 41 -30.01 0.38 46.02
CA VAL A 41 -29.10 1.32 45.36
C VAL A 41 -28.62 0.72 44.02
N GLU A 42 -28.73 1.48 42.92
CA GLU A 42 -28.32 1.05 41.61
C GLU A 42 -26.88 1.46 41.29
N TRP A 43 -26.03 0.45 41.03
CA TRP A 43 -24.67 0.64 40.51
C TRP A 43 -24.70 0.66 39.00
N MET A 44 -24.41 1.81 38.42
CA MET A 44 -24.23 1.95 36.96
C MET A 44 -22.77 1.99 36.61
N HIS A 45 -22.38 1.28 35.54
CA HIS A 45 -20.98 1.24 35.10
C HIS A 45 -20.85 0.82 33.64
N ILE A 46 -19.63 0.94 33.11
CA ILE A 46 -19.25 0.53 31.77
C ILE A 46 -17.82 -0.02 31.76
N HIS A 47 -17.56 -1.07 31.01
CA HIS A 47 -16.22 -1.64 30.81
C HIS A 47 -15.43 -1.95 32.10
N THR A 48 -16.08 -2.27 33.21
CA THR A 48 -15.40 -2.52 34.48
C THR A 48 -14.51 -3.75 34.42
N LEU A 49 -13.21 -3.57 34.65
CA LEU A 49 -12.24 -4.65 34.76
C LEU A 49 -12.14 -5.12 36.23
N GLY A 50 -11.72 -6.38 36.40
CA GLY A 50 -11.49 -6.96 37.72
C GLY A 50 -12.75 -7.54 38.36
N ALA A 51 -12.74 -7.66 39.71
CA ALA A 51 -13.80 -8.21 40.49
C ALA A 51 -14.98 -7.23 40.63
N LEU A 52 -16.18 -7.77 40.71
CA LEU A 52 -17.43 -7.03 40.93
C LEU A 52 -18.01 -7.46 42.28
N PRO A 53 -17.42 -7.05 43.45
CA PRO A 53 -17.76 -7.58 44.75
C PRO A 53 -19.21 -7.28 45.18
N TRP A 54 -19.80 -6.20 44.67
CA TRP A 54 -21.20 -5.83 44.94
C TRP A 54 -22.22 -6.78 44.29
N LEU A 55 -21.80 -7.68 43.37
CA LEU A 55 -22.64 -8.75 42.81
C LEU A 55 -22.74 -9.98 43.71
N ASP A 56 -21.99 -10.06 44.78
CA ASP A 56 -22.08 -11.17 45.75
C ASP A 56 -23.52 -11.28 46.27
N PRO A 57 -24.09 -12.48 46.32
CA PRO A 57 -25.46 -12.71 46.79
C PRO A 57 -25.80 -12.11 48.13
N ARG A 58 -24.84 -11.95 49.04
CA ARG A 58 -25.02 -11.31 50.38
C ARG A 58 -25.50 -9.85 50.32
N TYR A 59 -25.24 -9.16 49.16
CA TYR A 59 -25.65 -7.78 48.98
C TYR A 59 -27.00 -7.62 48.26
N ARG A 60 -27.67 -8.70 47.90
CA ARG A 60 -29.00 -8.66 47.27
C ARG A 60 -30.00 -7.91 48.14
N GLY A 61 -30.78 -7.01 47.53
CA GLY A 61 -31.69 -6.11 48.22
C GLY A 61 -31.04 -4.82 48.76
N HIS A 62 -29.75 -4.80 48.95
CA HIS A 62 -28.98 -3.56 49.22
C HIS A 62 -28.59 -2.88 47.91
N PHE A 63 -28.05 -3.67 46.96
CA PHE A 63 -27.54 -3.20 45.69
C PHE A 63 -28.16 -3.97 44.53
N ARG A 64 -28.38 -3.24 43.42
CA ARG A 64 -28.67 -3.80 42.10
C ARG A 64 -27.66 -3.21 41.11
N THR A 65 -27.46 -3.88 39.98
CA THR A 65 -26.43 -3.51 39.02
C THR A 65 -27.01 -3.32 37.64
N ASN A 66 -26.63 -2.28 36.95
CA ASN A 66 -26.96 -2.03 35.59
C ASN A 66 -25.70 -1.63 34.82
N THR A 67 -25.42 -2.29 33.70
CA THR A 67 -24.22 -1.98 32.89
C THR A 67 -24.60 -1.57 31.48
N PHE A 68 -23.82 -0.67 30.90
CA PHE A 68 -23.92 -0.30 29.48
C PHE A 68 -23.10 -1.23 28.56
N PHE A 69 -22.18 -2.02 29.14
CA PHE A 69 -21.36 -2.98 28.39
C PHE A 69 -20.93 -4.13 29.31
N LEU A 70 -21.26 -5.37 28.91
CA LEU A 70 -20.92 -6.56 29.70
C LEU A 70 -19.44 -6.95 29.51
N THR A 71 -18.72 -7.00 30.60
CA THR A 71 -17.47 -7.75 30.69
C THR A 71 -17.75 -9.21 31.06
N ARG A 72 -16.75 -10.10 30.98
CA ARG A 72 -16.94 -11.53 31.27
C ARG A 72 -17.50 -11.79 32.66
N SER A 73 -17.10 -10.99 33.64
CA SER A 73 -17.58 -11.08 35.03
C SER A 73 -19.07 -10.75 35.22
N MET A 74 -19.69 -10.11 34.19
CA MET A 74 -21.15 -9.78 34.22
C MET A 74 -22.03 -10.80 33.53
N TRP A 75 -21.46 -11.72 32.74
CA TRP A 75 -22.27 -12.58 31.86
C TRP A 75 -23.33 -13.39 32.59
N ASP A 76 -22.94 -14.05 33.68
CA ASP A 76 -23.86 -14.91 34.43
C ASP A 76 -24.90 -14.05 35.17
N ALA A 77 -24.47 -12.95 35.79
CA ALA A 77 -25.38 -12.07 36.53
C ALA A 77 -26.51 -11.51 35.64
N VAL A 78 -26.18 -11.05 34.43
CA VAL A 78 -27.18 -10.51 33.49
C VAL A 78 -28.03 -11.61 32.88
N ASN A 79 -27.43 -12.74 32.46
CA ASN A 79 -28.16 -13.82 31.81
C ASN A 79 -29.02 -14.65 32.76
N GLU A 80 -28.81 -14.52 34.07
CA GLU A 80 -29.62 -15.14 35.13
C GLU A 80 -30.59 -14.15 35.80
N GLY A 81 -30.62 -12.88 35.35
CA GLY A 81 -31.52 -11.85 35.82
C GLY A 81 -31.16 -11.21 37.17
N TYR A 82 -29.91 -11.32 37.60
CA TYR A 82 -29.43 -10.67 38.84
C TYR A 82 -28.82 -9.29 38.60
N ALA A 83 -28.57 -8.93 37.32
CA ALA A 83 -28.11 -7.64 36.90
C ALA A 83 -28.79 -7.24 35.60
N ASP A 84 -28.87 -5.93 35.37
CA ASP A 84 -29.48 -5.34 34.18
C ASP A 84 -28.44 -4.94 33.14
N TYR A 85 -28.86 -4.92 31.90
CA TYR A 85 -28.07 -4.37 30.77
C TYR A 85 -28.88 -3.31 30.04
N THR A 86 -28.33 -2.10 29.92
CA THR A 86 -28.92 -1.01 29.15
C THR A 86 -28.19 -0.88 27.83
N PRO A 87 -28.70 -1.37 26.70
CA PRO A 87 -28.08 -1.27 25.38
C PRO A 87 -28.10 0.16 24.89
N SER A 88 -26.91 0.72 24.63
CA SER A 88 -26.75 2.07 24.09
C SER A 88 -25.43 2.20 23.30
N PRO A 89 -25.41 2.97 22.17
CA PRO A 89 -24.17 3.42 21.58
C PRO A 89 -23.38 4.27 22.57
N MET A 90 -22.05 4.19 22.52
CA MET A 90 -21.21 4.87 23.51
C MET A 90 -21.30 6.39 23.40
N SER A 91 -21.53 6.92 22.19
CA SER A 91 -21.76 8.34 21.95
C SER A 91 -23.05 8.89 22.57
N ASP A 92 -24.04 8.03 22.86
CA ASP A 92 -25.35 8.44 23.34
C ASP A 92 -25.48 8.36 24.88
N ILE A 93 -24.64 7.57 25.55
CA ILE A 93 -24.70 7.40 27.01
C ILE A 93 -24.62 8.74 27.74
N PRO A 94 -23.66 9.68 27.41
CA PRO A 94 -23.62 10.99 28.04
C PRO A 94 -24.92 11.78 27.97
N ARG A 95 -25.64 11.65 26.83
CA ARG A 95 -26.94 12.34 26.63
C ARG A 95 -28.04 11.82 27.57
N LEU A 96 -27.96 10.56 28.00
CA LEU A 96 -28.93 10.01 28.97
C LEU A 96 -28.79 10.71 30.32
N PHE A 97 -27.57 11.07 30.71
CA PHE A 97 -27.30 11.85 31.92
C PHE A 97 -27.67 13.32 31.70
N ASP A 98 -27.19 13.96 30.64
CA ASP A 98 -27.41 15.38 30.37
C ASP A 98 -28.88 15.75 30.22
N LYS A 99 -29.69 14.86 29.65
CA LYS A 99 -31.15 15.06 29.53
C LYS A 99 -31.93 14.65 30.75
N GLY A 100 -31.26 14.13 31.81
CA GLY A 100 -31.88 13.69 33.04
C GLY A 100 -32.76 12.44 32.85
N VAL A 101 -32.59 11.68 31.73
CA VAL A 101 -33.24 10.38 31.55
C VAL A 101 -32.77 9.41 32.65
N ILE A 102 -31.47 9.45 32.89
CA ILE A 102 -30.83 8.74 33.98
C ILE A 102 -30.25 9.79 34.93
N LYS A 103 -30.79 9.88 36.14
CA LYS A 103 -30.32 10.80 37.20
C LYS A 103 -29.29 10.06 38.04
N LEU A 104 -28.20 10.75 38.39
CA LEU A 104 -27.11 10.21 39.19
C LEU A 104 -27.05 10.97 40.52
N ASP A 105 -27.02 10.24 41.62
CA ASP A 105 -26.81 10.82 42.95
C ASP A 105 -25.33 10.92 43.26
N VAL A 106 -24.55 9.90 42.92
CA VAL A 106 -23.11 9.86 43.19
C VAL A 106 -22.33 9.42 41.97
N ALA A 107 -21.19 10.06 41.70
CA ALA A 107 -20.15 9.54 40.79
C ALA A 107 -18.92 9.13 41.62
N LEU A 108 -18.52 7.86 41.49
CA LEU A 108 -17.30 7.31 42.11
C LEU A 108 -16.22 7.28 41.05
N ILE A 109 -15.15 8.03 41.25
CA ILE A 109 -14.08 8.20 40.24
C ILE A 109 -12.70 7.96 40.85
N GLN A 110 -11.72 7.76 39.98
CA GLN A 110 -10.30 7.78 40.34
C GLN A 110 -9.58 8.87 39.54
N VAL A 111 -8.73 9.64 40.17
CA VAL A 111 -8.05 10.80 39.55
C VAL A 111 -6.59 10.88 39.97
N SER A 112 -5.76 11.59 39.17
CA SER A 112 -4.41 11.92 39.55
C SER A 112 -4.37 12.94 40.72
N PRO A 113 -3.24 13.11 41.40
CA PRO A 113 -3.04 14.27 42.28
C PRO A 113 -3.24 15.59 41.52
N PRO A 114 -3.66 16.71 42.20
CA PRO A 114 -3.79 18.00 41.55
C PRO A 114 -2.44 18.55 41.09
N ASN A 115 -2.41 19.29 39.97
CA ASN A 115 -1.27 20.07 39.54
C ASN A 115 -1.24 21.44 40.23
N GLU A 116 -0.29 22.29 39.85
CA GLU A 116 -0.12 23.65 40.37
C GLU A 116 -1.36 24.54 40.16
N ASP A 117 -2.12 24.29 39.08
CA ASP A 117 -3.36 24.99 38.73
C ASP A 117 -4.59 24.41 39.44
N GLY A 118 -4.43 23.42 40.30
CA GLY A 118 -5.53 22.75 40.99
C GLY A 118 -6.37 21.82 40.07
N MET A 119 -5.80 21.37 38.95
CA MET A 119 -6.45 20.43 38.04
C MET A 119 -6.01 19.01 38.31
N VAL A 120 -6.94 18.07 38.28
CA VAL A 120 -6.71 16.63 38.37
C VAL A 120 -7.02 15.96 37.00
N SER A 121 -6.35 14.85 36.73
CA SER A 121 -6.59 14.11 35.49
C SER A 121 -7.47 12.88 35.75
N LEU A 122 -8.42 12.63 34.85
CA LEU A 122 -9.19 11.36 34.76
C LEU A 122 -8.33 10.20 34.24
N GLY A 123 -7.13 10.50 33.75
CA GLY A 123 -6.15 9.53 33.29
C GLY A 123 -6.61 8.69 32.13
N VAL A 124 -6.72 7.37 32.35
CA VAL A 124 -6.97 6.36 31.31
C VAL A 124 -8.44 6.18 30.92
N SER A 125 -9.38 6.87 31.56
CA SER A 125 -10.83 6.75 31.28
C SER A 125 -11.50 8.11 31.35
N THR A 126 -11.72 8.74 30.20
CA THR A 126 -12.48 9.99 30.06
C THR A 126 -13.90 9.71 29.59
N ASP A 127 -14.05 8.80 28.70
CA ASP A 127 -15.25 8.22 28.04
C ASP A 127 -16.60 8.89 28.42
N VAL A 128 -17.43 8.26 29.22
CA VAL A 128 -18.71 8.78 29.74
C VAL A 128 -18.53 9.44 31.11
N LEU A 129 -17.32 9.41 31.66
CA LEU A 129 -17.06 9.82 33.04
C LEU A 129 -17.23 11.33 33.23
N ALA A 130 -16.81 12.12 32.24
CA ALA A 130 -17.01 13.58 32.28
C ALA A 130 -18.50 13.94 32.38
N ALA A 131 -19.36 13.23 31.67
CA ALA A 131 -20.83 13.41 31.77
C ALA A 131 -21.39 12.94 33.10
N ALA A 132 -20.89 11.84 33.63
CA ALA A 132 -21.30 11.36 34.95
C ALA A 132 -20.94 12.39 36.04
N ILE A 133 -19.73 12.96 35.99
CA ILE A 133 -19.25 14.00 36.94
C ILE A 133 -20.13 15.24 36.91
N ARG A 134 -20.43 15.78 35.71
CA ARG A 134 -21.23 17.03 35.61
C ARG A 134 -22.71 16.85 35.96
N ASN A 135 -23.20 15.61 35.98
CA ASN A 135 -24.64 15.32 36.25
C ASN A 135 -24.89 14.62 37.60
N ALA A 136 -23.87 14.14 38.30
CA ALA A 136 -24.02 13.61 39.62
C ALA A 136 -24.25 14.73 40.65
N ARG A 137 -25.05 14.47 41.65
CA ARG A 137 -25.24 15.42 42.76
C ARG A 137 -24.03 15.54 43.67
N THR A 138 -23.23 14.45 43.72
CA THR A 138 -22.01 14.38 44.56
C THR A 138 -20.96 13.59 43.81
N VAL A 139 -19.75 14.11 43.75
CA VAL A 139 -18.59 13.48 43.18
C VAL A 139 -17.61 13.07 44.29
N VAL A 140 -17.29 11.77 44.31
CA VAL A 140 -16.35 11.19 45.28
C VAL A 140 -15.16 10.61 44.51
N ALA A 141 -13.96 11.09 44.83
CA ALA A 141 -12.75 10.68 44.14
C ALA A 141 -11.76 9.94 45.05
N GLN A 142 -11.19 8.87 44.53
CA GLN A 142 -9.93 8.31 44.99
C GLN A 142 -8.79 9.03 44.26
N VAL A 143 -7.94 9.72 44.96
CA VAL A 143 -6.72 10.38 44.41
C VAL A 143 -5.60 9.36 44.44
N ASN A 144 -5.06 9.02 43.25
CA ASN A 144 -4.09 7.95 43.06
C ASN A 144 -2.91 8.45 42.19
N ARG A 145 -1.68 8.38 42.73
CA ARG A 145 -0.46 8.79 42.03
C ARG A 145 -0.15 7.95 40.78
N ASN A 146 -0.72 6.75 40.67
CA ASN A 146 -0.53 5.88 39.50
C ASN A 146 -1.45 6.25 38.31
N ILE A 147 -2.36 7.22 38.49
CA ILE A 147 -3.17 7.75 37.37
C ILE A 147 -2.31 8.66 36.52
N PRO A 148 -2.04 8.36 35.24
CA PRO A 148 -1.26 9.20 34.37
C PRO A 148 -1.98 10.53 34.12
N ARG A 149 -1.22 11.58 33.98
CA ARG A 149 -1.73 12.89 33.57
C ARG A 149 -1.88 12.89 32.04
N THR A 150 -3.10 12.97 31.59
CA THR A 150 -3.42 12.96 30.15
C THR A 150 -3.92 14.33 29.70
N HIS A 151 -3.87 14.56 28.39
CA HIS A 151 -4.29 15.81 27.74
C HIS A 151 -5.70 15.70 27.15
N GLY A 152 -6.25 16.81 26.68
CA GLY A 152 -7.62 16.89 26.16
C GLY A 152 -8.66 17.18 27.26
N ASP A 153 -9.83 16.53 27.16
CA ASP A 153 -10.96 16.74 28.12
C ASP A 153 -10.80 15.97 29.44
N SER A 154 -9.65 15.37 29.67
CA SER A 154 -9.39 14.54 30.87
C SER A 154 -9.09 15.35 32.10
N LEU A 155 -8.82 16.65 31.98
CA LEU A 155 -8.49 17.54 33.09
C LEU A 155 -9.77 18.18 33.66
N ILE A 156 -10.00 18.00 34.95
CA ILE A 156 -11.11 18.61 35.66
C ILE A 156 -10.58 19.42 36.88
N PRO A 157 -11.24 20.52 37.29
CA PRO A 157 -10.83 21.25 38.48
C PRO A 157 -11.11 20.42 39.73
N LEU A 158 -10.21 20.48 40.72
CA LEU A 158 -10.39 19.81 42.02
C LEU A 158 -11.69 20.22 42.70
N SER A 159 -12.15 21.44 42.44
CA SER A 159 -13.44 21.96 42.95
C SER A 159 -14.68 21.25 42.44
N ALA A 160 -14.55 20.44 41.38
CA ALA A 160 -15.64 19.58 40.90
C ALA A 160 -15.80 18.28 41.72
N ILE A 161 -14.93 18.07 42.73
CA ILE A 161 -14.92 16.88 43.58
C ILE A 161 -15.36 17.29 45.00
N ASP A 162 -16.45 16.72 45.47
CA ASP A 162 -17.01 17.02 46.81
C ASP A 162 -16.27 16.30 47.92
N TYR A 163 -15.85 15.05 47.68
CA TYR A 163 -15.11 14.25 48.66
C TYR A 163 -13.91 13.58 47.98
N GLN A 164 -12.77 13.59 48.65
CA GLN A 164 -11.57 12.92 48.16
C GLN A 164 -10.91 12.04 49.21
N VAL A 165 -10.34 10.92 48.78
CA VAL A 165 -9.55 10.01 49.58
C VAL A 165 -8.25 9.71 48.85
N GLU A 166 -7.12 10.02 49.47
CA GLU A 166 -5.81 9.66 48.91
C GLU A 166 -5.54 8.17 49.13
N HIS A 167 -5.30 7.46 48.04
CA HIS A 167 -4.95 6.05 48.12
C HIS A 167 -4.33 5.58 46.82
N ASP A 168 -3.07 5.18 46.88
CA ASP A 168 -2.32 4.68 45.72
C ASP A 168 -2.61 3.20 45.50
N THR A 169 -3.09 2.89 44.30
CA THR A 169 -3.30 1.49 43.81
C THR A 169 -2.79 1.37 42.39
N PRO A 170 -2.15 0.24 42.03
CA PRO A 170 -1.80 -0.03 40.63
C PRO A 170 -3.05 0.00 39.75
N LEU A 171 -2.93 0.49 38.52
CA LEU A 171 -3.98 0.39 37.53
C LEU A 171 -4.13 -1.09 37.07
N MET A 172 -5.35 -1.45 36.70
CA MET A 172 -5.60 -2.78 36.13
C MET A 172 -4.93 -2.87 34.76
N THR A 173 -4.11 -3.92 34.55
CA THR A 173 -3.44 -4.17 33.28
C THR A 173 -4.10 -5.27 32.49
N MET A 174 -3.97 -5.18 31.16
CA MET A 174 -4.37 -6.21 30.24
C MET A 174 -3.13 -6.65 29.45
N LEU A 175 -2.73 -7.90 29.63
CA LEU A 175 -1.56 -8.42 28.94
C LEU A 175 -1.86 -8.72 27.46
N PRO A 176 -0.93 -8.42 26.55
CA PRO A 176 -1.02 -8.84 25.16
C PRO A 176 -1.14 -10.35 25.04
N LYS A 177 -1.96 -10.81 24.11
CA LYS A 177 -2.13 -12.24 23.82
C LYS A 177 -1.28 -12.65 22.63
N GLN A 178 -0.85 -13.90 22.62
CA GLN A 178 -0.30 -14.50 21.41
C GLN A 178 -1.41 -14.77 20.41
N HIS A 179 -1.23 -14.30 19.19
CA HIS A 179 -2.20 -14.46 18.13
C HIS A 179 -1.94 -15.75 17.34
N SER A 180 -3.03 -16.47 17.03
CA SER A 180 -2.97 -17.68 16.22
C SER A 180 -2.69 -17.35 14.74
N GLU A 181 -2.28 -18.35 13.98
CA GLU A 181 -2.08 -18.22 12.53
C GLU A 181 -3.33 -17.71 11.80
N ARG A 182 -4.54 -18.17 12.22
CA ARG A 182 -5.80 -17.66 11.68
C ARG A 182 -5.96 -16.16 11.88
N HIS A 183 -5.58 -15.63 13.04
CA HIS A 183 -5.61 -14.19 13.30
C HIS A 183 -4.63 -13.46 12.40
N ARG A 184 -3.43 -14.00 12.14
CA ARG A 184 -2.45 -13.42 11.21
C ARG A 184 -2.94 -13.41 9.76
N LYS A 185 -3.61 -14.49 9.29
CA LYS A 185 -4.25 -14.50 7.95
C LYS A 185 -5.33 -13.42 7.84
N ILE A 186 -6.23 -13.32 8.82
CA ILE A 186 -7.25 -12.25 8.87
C ILE A 186 -6.58 -10.87 8.80
N ALA A 187 -5.51 -10.68 9.57
CA ALA A 187 -4.78 -9.43 9.62
C ALA A 187 -4.13 -9.07 8.29
N GLY A 188 -3.53 -10.04 7.60
CA GLY A 188 -2.97 -9.86 6.26
C GLY A 188 -4.01 -9.39 5.24
N TYR A 189 -5.18 -10.02 5.21
CA TYR A 189 -6.29 -9.60 4.34
C TYR A 189 -6.83 -8.22 4.71
N ALA A 190 -7.03 -7.95 6.00
CA ALA A 190 -7.56 -6.67 6.46
C ALA A 190 -6.57 -5.52 6.19
N ALA A 191 -5.26 -5.72 6.39
CA ALA A 191 -4.22 -4.74 6.11
C ALA A 191 -4.21 -4.30 4.64
N GLN A 192 -4.51 -5.20 3.70
CA GLN A 192 -4.62 -4.86 2.27
C GLN A 192 -5.75 -3.89 1.96
N LEU A 193 -6.75 -3.77 2.85
CA LEU A 193 -7.85 -2.81 2.71
C LEU A 193 -7.50 -1.41 3.25
N ILE A 194 -6.35 -1.23 3.87
CA ILE A 194 -5.95 0.00 4.53
C ILE A 194 -4.91 0.69 3.64
N ASP A 195 -5.13 1.94 3.31
CA ASP A 195 -4.19 2.73 2.51
C ASP A 195 -3.32 3.60 3.42
N ASP A 196 -2.12 3.96 2.95
CA ASP A 196 -1.27 4.96 3.62
C ASP A 196 -2.05 6.27 3.82
N GLY A 197 -1.82 6.93 4.93
CA GLY A 197 -2.54 8.15 5.29
C GLY A 197 -3.96 7.95 5.83
N SER A 198 -4.45 6.70 5.96
CA SER A 198 -5.76 6.40 6.58
C SER A 198 -5.79 6.77 8.06
N THR A 199 -6.98 7.20 8.53
CA THR A 199 -7.24 7.34 9.97
C THR A 199 -7.90 6.08 10.49
N ILE A 200 -7.35 5.45 11.52
CA ILE A 200 -7.77 4.13 11.99
C ILE A 200 -8.44 4.17 13.36
N GLN A 201 -9.41 3.29 13.54
CA GLN A 201 -9.97 2.85 14.80
C GLN A 201 -9.98 1.33 14.82
N ALA A 202 -9.67 0.72 15.96
CA ALA A 202 -9.85 -0.71 16.15
C ALA A 202 -10.52 -0.99 17.50
N SER A 203 -11.44 -1.97 17.49
CA SER A 203 -12.06 -2.43 18.72
C SER A 203 -11.14 -3.39 19.49
N LEU A 204 -11.42 -3.55 20.77
CA LEU A 204 -10.80 -4.60 21.57
C LEU A 204 -11.20 -5.99 21.03
N GLY A 205 -10.24 -6.92 21.03
CA GLY A 205 -10.41 -8.30 20.60
C GLY A 205 -9.23 -8.81 19.77
N ASP A 206 -9.05 -10.13 19.73
CA ASP A 206 -7.86 -10.74 19.15
C ASP A 206 -7.68 -10.37 17.66
N CYS A 207 -8.74 -10.51 16.82
CA CYS A 207 -8.65 -10.16 15.40
C CYS A 207 -8.31 -8.68 15.13
N PRO A 208 -9.03 -7.67 15.70
CA PRO A 208 -8.69 -6.27 15.47
C PRO A 208 -7.29 -5.88 15.93
N GLN A 209 -6.82 -6.43 17.07
CA GLN A 209 -5.48 -6.12 17.58
C GLN A 209 -4.38 -6.72 16.69
N THR A 210 -4.57 -7.94 16.17
CA THR A 210 -3.64 -8.55 15.19
C THR A 210 -3.56 -7.74 13.88
N VAL A 211 -4.68 -7.12 13.45
CA VAL A 211 -4.64 -6.22 12.28
C VAL A 211 -3.73 -5.03 12.54
N LEU A 212 -3.82 -4.39 13.72
CA LEU A 212 -2.93 -3.28 14.06
C LEU A 212 -1.45 -3.68 14.04
N GLU A 213 -1.12 -4.86 14.56
CA GLU A 213 0.25 -5.39 14.53
C GLU A 213 0.77 -5.55 13.09
N ALA A 214 -0.08 -6.02 12.16
CA ALA A 214 0.28 -6.21 10.76
C ALA A 214 0.55 -4.88 10.02
N LEU A 215 0.00 -3.76 10.48
CA LEU A 215 0.22 -2.45 9.86
C LEU A 215 1.64 -1.92 10.10
N ASN A 216 2.34 -2.40 11.12
CA ASN A 216 3.63 -1.86 11.55
C ASN A 216 4.76 -2.02 10.52
N HIS A 217 4.62 -2.95 9.56
CA HIS A 217 5.68 -3.29 8.61
C HIS A 217 5.49 -2.70 7.22
N ASN A 218 4.24 -2.39 6.83
CA ASN A 218 3.89 -2.12 5.44
C ASN A 218 3.11 -0.82 5.23
N HIS A 219 2.89 -0.02 6.27
CA HIS A 219 2.09 1.20 6.19
C HIS A 219 2.85 2.40 6.74
N ARG A 220 2.43 3.61 6.33
CA ARG A 220 2.99 4.89 6.78
C ARG A 220 1.94 5.99 6.78
N GLU A 221 2.29 7.10 7.49
CA GLU A 221 1.45 8.30 7.56
C GLU A 221 0.04 8.06 8.12
N LEU A 222 -0.19 6.98 8.89
CA LEU A 222 -1.48 6.70 9.48
C LEU A 222 -1.86 7.73 10.55
N GLY A 223 -3.16 7.85 10.80
CA GLY A 223 -3.72 8.60 11.92
C GLY A 223 -4.51 7.69 12.86
N ILE A 224 -4.67 8.08 14.13
CA ILE A 224 -5.54 7.38 15.09
C ILE A 224 -6.63 8.32 15.59
N HIS A 225 -7.90 7.86 15.50
CA HIS A 225 -9.07 8.43 16.13
C HIS A 225 -9.95 7.27 16.61
N THR A 226 -9.91 6.94 17.90
CA THR A 226 -10.42 5.65 18.42
C THR A 226 -11.16 5.80 19.75
N GLY A 227 -12.07 4.86 20.03
CA GLY A 227 -12.67 4.74 21.36
C GLY A 227 -11.69 4.19 22.40
N CYS A 228 -10.84 3.23 22.04
CA CYS A 228 -9.87 2.61 22.95
C CYS A 228 -8.47 2.67 22.35
N PHE A 229 -7.51 3.19 23.11
CA PHE A 229 -6.07 3.18 22.77
C PHE A 229 -5.40 1.98 23.42
N THR A 230 -4.55 1.25 22.69
CA THR A 230 -3.99 -0.03 23.12
C THR A 230 -2.49 -0.12 22.88
N ASP A 231 -1.81 -1.15 23.44
CA ASP A 231 -0.38 -1.40 23.22
C ASP A 231 -0.02 -1.53 21.74
N ALA A 232 -0.86 -2.17 20.93
CA ALA A 232 -0.64 -2.28 19.48
C ALA A 232 -0.66 -0.89 18.79
N MET A 233 -1.55 0.00 19.22
CA MET A 233 -1.58 1.39 18.73
C MET A 233 -0.37 2.19 19.21
N MET A 234 0.06 2.02 20.47
CA MET A 234 1.29 2.61 21.00
C MET A 234 2.51 2.19 20.17
N ALA A 235 2.59 0.91 19.78
CA ALA A 235 3.66 0.42 18.93
C ALA A 235 3.71 1.13 17.56
N LEU A 236 2.56 1.35 16.92
CA LEU A 236 2.44 2.11 15.66
C LEU A 236 2.85 3.58 15.79
N VAL A 237 2.57 4.20 16.92
CA VAL A 237 3.03 5.59 17.21
C VAL A 237 4.55 5.62 17.42
N LYS A 238 5.08 4.71 18.25
CA LYS A 238 6.52 4.64 18.54
C LYS A 238 7.37 4.29 17.31
N SER A 239 6.86 3.47 16.39
CA SER A 239 7.57 3.13 15.14
C SER A 239 7.49 4.22 14.07
N GLY A 240 6.70 5.29 14.28
CA GLY A 240 6.50 6.36 13.31
C GLY A 240 5.55 6.02 12.16
N VAL A 241 4.92 4.86 12.16
CA VAL A 241 3.86 4.49 11.19
C VAL A 241 2.65 5.41 11.35
N VAL A 242 2.33 5.79 12.60
CA VAL A 242 1.30 6.77 12.92
C VAL A 242 1.94 8.14 13.14
N THR A 243 1.64 9.08 12.26
CA THR A 243 2.09 10.48 12.34
C THR A 243 0.94 11.44 12.60
N ASN A 244 -0.30 11.02 12.42
CA ASN A 244 -1.52 11.83 12.51
C ASN A 244 -1.57 13.06 11.55
N ARG A 245 -0.60 13.24 10.67
CA ARG A 245 -0.48 14.44 9.80
C ARG A 245 -1.59 14.55 8.77
N LYS A 246 -2.11 13.41 8.30
CA LYS A 246 -3.17 13.34 7.27
C LYS A 246 -4.59 13.45 7.82
N LYS A 247 -4.76 13.52 9.14
CA LYS A 247 -6.07 13.76 9.76
C LYS A 247 -6.64 15.12 9.34
N LYS A 248 -7.96 15.24 9.25
CA LYS A 248 -8.63 16.49 8.88
C LYS A 248 -8.58 17.53 10.00
N PHE A 249 -8.65 17.08 11.27
CA PHE A 249 -8.52 17.88 12.47
C PHE A 249 -7.73 17.08 13.53
N GLN A 250 -7.28 17.74 14.60
CA GLN A 250 -6.33 17.14 15.57
C GLN A 250 -5.13 16.51 14.82
N GLN A 251 -4.55 17.29 13.88
CA GLN A 251 -3.35 16.88 13.15
C GLN A 251 -2.16 16.78 14.11
N GLY A 252 -1.34 15.74 13.92
CA GLY A 252 -0.22 15.46 14.81
C GLY A 252 -0.61 14.74 16.11
N VAL A 253 -1.91 14.65 16.45
CA VAL A 253 -2.38 14.17 17.75
C VAL A 253 -3.23 12.90 17.60
N THR A 254 -2.95 11.87 18.40
CA THR A 254 -3.80 10.69 18.58
C THR A 254 -4.98 11.03 19.50
N VAL A 255 -6.19 10.62 19.10
CA VAL A 255 -7.40 10.86 19.86
C VAL A 255 -8.00 9.55 20.37
N ALA A 256 -8.32 9.50 21.68
CA ALA A 256 -8.98 8.34 22.30
C ALA A 256 -9.98 8.77 23.38
N THR A 257 -10.83 7.81 23.86
CA THR A 257 -11.72 8.06 25.01
C THR A 257 -11.25 7.34 26.27
N HIS A 258 -10.67 6.16 26.09
CA HIS A 258 -10.10 5.37 27.18
C HIS A 258 -8.90 4.57 26.69
N CYS A 259 -8.15 4.02 27.63
CA CYS A 259 -6.93 3.29 27.36
C CYS A 259 -6.93 1.99 28.17
N LEU A 260 -6.57 0.89 27.51
CA LEU A 260 -6.46 -0.43 28.14
C LEU A 260 -5.23 -1.16 27.60
N GLY A 261 -4.34 -1.58 28.49
CA GLY A 261 -3.15 -2.32 28.11
C GLY A 261 -2.20 -2.60 29.29
N THR A 262 -0.92 -2.61 28.99
CA THR A 262 0.15 -2.85 29.96
C THR A 262 0.53 -1.60 30.76
N GLN A 263 1.31 -1.75 31.79
CA GLN A 263 1.86 -0.61 32.52
C GLN A 263 2.69 0.31 31.60
N SER A 264 3.45 -0.25 30.66
CA SER A 264 4.22 0.51 29.67
C SER A 264 3.36 1.44 28.80
N LEU A 265 2.10 1.05 28.53
CA LEU A 265 1.14 1.88 27.84
C LEU A 265 0.71 3.07 28.73
N TYR A 266 0.45 2.84 30.01
CA TYR A 266 0.06 3.90 30.95
C TYR A 266 1.20 4.88 31.22
N ASP A 267 2.44 4.38 31.32
CA ASP A 267 3.64 5.20 31.43
C ASP A 267 3.84 6.06 30.16
N PHE A 268 3.51 5.52 29.00
CA PHE A 268 3.59 6.25 27.72
C PHE A 268 2.55 7.37 27.61
N LEU A 269 1.42 7.24 28.27
CA LEU A 269 0.37 8.27 28.28
C LEU A 269 0.71 9.44 29.22
N ASP A 270 1.54 9.20 30.25
CA ASP A 270 1.78 10.20 31.27
C ASP A 270 2.46 11.44 30.68
N ASN A 271 1.75 12.56 30.78
CA ASN A 271 2.16 13.86 30.26
C ASN A 271 2.60 13.88 28.79
N ASN A 272 1.99 13.03 27.95
CA ASN A 272 2.30 12.94 26.53
C ASN A 272 1.36 13.83 25.69
N PRO A 273 1.84 14.96 25.13
CA PRO A 273 1.01 15.91 24.40
C PRO A 273 0.54 15.40 23.03
N ASP A 274 1.14 14.33 22.49
CA ASP A 274 0.77 13.74 21.21
C ASP A 274 -0.49 12.86 21.31
N ILE A 275 -1.06 12.73 22.54
CA ILE A 275 -2.25 11.92 22.80
C ILE A 275 -3.26 12.74 23.62
N GLU A 276 -4.45 12.91 23.08
CA GLU A 276 -5.57 13.57 23.75
C GLU A 276 -6.67 12.57 24.06
N MET A 277 -7.16 12.66 25.31
CA MET A 277 -8.27 11.89 25.82
C MET A 277 -9.53 12.77 25.84
N HIS A 278 -10.54 12.37 25.06
CA HIS A 278 -11.79 13.13 24.97
C HIS A 278 -13.00 12.28 25.40
N SER A 279 -14.10 12.95 25.73
CA SER A 279 -15.36 12.29 26.07
C SER A 279 -15.94 11.49 24.88
N SER A 280 -16.77 10.48 25.17
CA SER A 280 -17.34 9.63 24.12
C SER A 280 -18.34 10.36 23.22
N GLU A 281 -19.08 11.33 23.71
CA GLU A 281 -19.95 12.16 22.88
C GLU A 281 -19.18 13.01 21.87
N TRP A 282 -17.90 13.26 22.12
CA TRP A 282 -17.03 14.00 21.21
C TRP A 282 -16.30 13.05 20.25
N THR A 283 -15.59 12.06 20.78
CA THR A 283 -14.72 11.15 20.00
C THR A 283 -15.54 10.20 19.14
N ASN A 284 -16.62 9.64 19.69
CA ASN A 284 -17.41 8.62 19.02
C ASN A 284 -18.55 9.20 18.18
N ALA A 285 -18.68 10.52 18.07
CA ALA A 285 -19.74 11.14 17.27
C ALA A 285 -19.57 10.81 15.77
N PRO A 286 -20.50 10.10 15.12
CA PRO A 286 -20.36 9.69 13.72
C PRO A 286 -20.11 10.86 12.76
N HIS A 287 -20.71 12.02 13.02
CA HIS A 287 -20.53 13.24 12.20
C HIS A 287 -19.12 13.87 12.34
N ARG A 288 -18.37 13.57 13.41
CA ARG A 288 -16.97 13.96 13.59
C ARG A 288 -16.05 12.95 12.94
N ILE A 289 -16.29 11.66 13.19
CA ILE A 289 -15.54 10.55 12.62
C ILE A 289 -15.55 10.64 11.09
N SER A 290 -16.71 10.93 10.49
CA SER A 290 -16.86 11.03 9.03
C SER A 290 -16.08 12.19 8.38
N LYS A 291 -15.61 13.16 9.17
CA LYS A 291 -14.78 14.26 8.63
C LYS A 291 -13.34 13.83 8.33
N HIS A 292 -12.84 12.74 8.90
CA HIS A 292 -11.54 12.20 8.54
C HIS A 292 -11.66 11.46 7.21
N PRO A 293 -10.93 11.85 6.15
CA PRO A 293 -10.90 11.09 4.91
C PRO A 293 -10.23 9.74 5.16
N ASN A 294 -10.61 8.72 4.39
CA ASN A 294 -10.10 7.36 4.51
C ASN A 294 -10.18 6.80 5.94
N MET A 295 -11.30 7.06 6.62
CA MET A 295 -11.52 6.52 7.97
C MET A 295 -11.74 5.01 7.90
N VAL A 296 -10.91 4.25 8.59
CA VAL A 296 -10.99 2.79 8.68
C VAL A 296 -11.43 2.38 10.08
N ALA A 297 -12.58 1.71 10.17
CA ALA A 297 -13.13 1.21 11.43
C ALA A 297 -13.06 -0.32 11.48
N ILE A 298 -12.14 -0.88 12.30
CA ILE A 298 -11.84 -2.31 12.40
C ILE A 298 -12.55 -2.88 13.61
N ASN A 299 -13.59 -3.68 13.39
CA ASN A 299 -14.42 -4.16 14.48
C ASN A 299 -14.66 -5.67 14.43
N GLY A 300 -14.62 -6.32 15.59
CA GLY A 300 -14.92 -7.74 15.72
C GLY A 300 -16.43 -8.05 15.75
N ALA A 301 -16.80 -9.27 15.34
CA ALA A 301 -18.17 -9.80 15.38
C ALA A 301 -18.24 -11.18 16.04
N ARG A 302 -19.44 -11.55 16.51
CA ARG A 302 -19.75 -12.91 16.97
C ARG A 302 -20.32 -13.77 15.87
N GLU A 303 -21.25 -13.23 15.08
CA GLU A 303 -21.90 -13.88 13.94
C GLU A 303 -22.19 -12.82 12.86
N VAL A 304 -22.15 -13.26 11.59
CA VAL A 304 -22.57 -12.50 10.42
C VAL A 304 -23.50 -13.39 9.60
N ASP A 305 -24.72 -12.93 9.28
CA ASP A 305 -25.60 -13.69 8.41
C ASP A 305 -25.30 -13.43 6.91
N LEU A 306 -25.82 -14.31 6.04
CA LEU A 306 -25.61 -14.22 4.59
C LEU A 306 -26.17 -12.94 3.95
N THR A 307 -26.97 -12.17 4.65
CA THR A 307 -27.44 -10.85 4.18
C THR A 307 -26.52 -9.70 4.61
N GLY A 308 -25.57 -9.98 5.51
CA GLY A 308 -24.60 -9.02 6.04
C GLY A 308 -24.98 -8.36 7.37
N GLN A 309 -25.99 -8.88 8.09
CA GLN A 309 -26.29 -8.42 9.47
C GLN A 309 -25.23 -8.94 10.44
N VAL A 310 -24.82 -8.09 11.39
CA VAL A 310 -23.76 -8.40 12.36
C VAL A 310 -24.28 -8.39 13.77
N VAL A 311 -23.94 -9.44 14.52
CA VAL A 311 -24.16 -9.54 15.96
C VAL A 311 -22.84 -9.38 16.70
N ARG A 312 -22.87 -8.63 17.80
CA ARG A 312 -21.72 -8.44 18.68
C ARG A 312 -22.04 -8.64 20.16
N ASP A 313 -23.16 -8.10 20.65
CA ASP A 313 -23.49 -8.05 22.06
C ASP A 313 -24.13 -9.36 22.61
N SER A 314 -24.77 -10.14 21.73
CA SER A 314 -25.59 -11.30 22.14
C SER A 314 -25.30 -12.52 21.27
N ARG A 315 -25.96 -13.63 21.64
CA ARG A 315 -26.09 -14.83 20.82
C ARG A 315 -27.33 -15.58 21.28
N GLY A 316 -28.33 -15.67 20.41
CA GLY A 316 -29.65 -16.00 20.85
C GLY A 316 -30.12 -15.01 21.91
N HIS A 317 -30.74 -15.49 22.94
CA HIS A 317 -31.25 -14.66 24.06
C HIS A 317 -30.19 -14.35 25.14
N ARG A 318 -28.93 -14.77 24.96
CA ARG A 318 -27.84 -14.50 25.93
C ARG A 318 -26.95 -13.36 25.54
N PHE A 319 -26.64 -12.48 26.48
CA PHE A 319 -25.79 -11.31 26.31
C PHE A 319 -24.34 -11.60 26.69
N TYR A 320 -23.41 -11.09 25.93
CA TYR A 320 -21.95 -11.31 26.11
C TYR A 320 -21.10 -10.07 25.89
N GLY A 321 -21.69 -8.93 25.63
CA GLY A 321 -20.99 -7.67 25.35
C GLY A 321 -21.97 -6.51 25.41
N GLY A 322 -21.73 -5.53 24.56
CA GLY A 322 -22.60 -4.37 24.40
C GLY A 322 -22.45 -3.79 23.00
N ILE A 323 -23.33 -2.84 22.65
CA ILE A 323 -23.24 -2.08 21.40
C ILE A 323 -21.90 -1.34 21.37
N GLY A 324 -21.55 -0.66 22.45
CA GLY A 324 -20.28 0.07 22.60
C GLY A 324 -20.05 1.13 21.51
N ALA A 325 -18.80 1.33 21.15
CA ALA A 325 -18.39 2.28 20.11
C ALA A 325 -18.49 1.75 18.66
N THR A 326 -18.79 0.45 18.46
CA THR A 326 -18.71 -0.19 17.14
C THR A 326 -19.66 0.46 16.14
N GLN A 327 -20.92 0.71 16.54
CA GLN A 327 -21.91 1.32 15.66
C GLN A 327 -21.51 2.76 15.30
N ASP A 328 -21.00 3.52 16.27
CA ASP A 328 -20.55 4.90 16.09
C ASP A 328 -19.46 5.00 15.01
N PHE A 329 -18.40 4.18 15.14
CA PHE A 329 -17.27 4.20 14.22
C PHE A 329 -17.62 3.60 12.86
N ILE A 330 -18.44 2.57 12.78
CA ILE A 330 -18.92 2.02 11.50
C ILE A 330 -19.72 3.09 10.76
N ARG A 331 -20.68 3.75 11.41
CA ARG A 331 -21.48 4.83 10.80
C ARG A 331 -20.62 6.01 10.39
N GLY A 332 -19.64 6.38 11.22
CA GLY A 332 -18.68 7.42 10.90
C GLY A 332 -17.82 7.07 9.67
N ALA A 333 -17.32 5.84 9.60
CA ALA A 333 -16.55 5.36 8.46
C ALA A 333 -17.39 5.24 7.17
N VAL A 334 -18.64 4.80 7.25
CA VAL A 334 -19.59 4.81 6.11
C VAL A 334 -19.76 6.22 5.54
N GLY A 335 -19.84 7.24 6.40
CA GLY A 335 -19.97 8.63 5.99
C GLY A 335 -18.69 9.34 5.59
N SER A 336 -17.53 8.70 5.76
CA SER A 336 -16.22 9.25 5.42
C SER A 336 -15.91 9.08 3.94
N GLU A 337 -15.32 10.09 3.31
CA GLU A 337 -14.78 9.97 1.96
C GLU A 337 -13.65 8.94 1.93
N GLY A 338 -13.79 7.88 1.11
CA GLY A 338 -12.86 6.75 1.09
C GLY A 338 -12.93 5.85 2.33
N GLY A 339 -13.91 6.04 3.20
CA GLY A 339 -14.03 5.31 4.45
C GLY A 339 -14.32 3.83 4.29
N ARG A 340 -13.77 3.01 5.19
CA ARG A 340 -13.84 1.53 5.13
C ARG A 340 -14.21 0.94 6.50
N PRO A 341 -15.47 0.69 6.78
CA PRO A 341 -15.86 -0.14 7.92
C PRO A 341 -15.57 -1.61 7.62
N ILE A 342 -14.74 -2.23 8.47
CA ILE A 342 -14.26 -3.61 8.32
C ILE A 342 -14.70 -4.43 9.53
N ILE A 343 -15.41 -5.50 9.28
CA ILE A 343 -15.76 -6.52 10.27
C ILE A 343 -14.77 -7.66 10.15
N VAL A 344 -14.07 -7.99 11.23
CA VAL A 344 -13.09 -9.08 11.29
C VAL A 344 -13.53 -10.16 12.26
N LEU A 345 -13.50 -11.42 11.85
CA LEU A 345 -13.84 -12.55 12.69
C LEU A 345 -13.21 -13.85 12.16
N THR A 346 -12.92 -14.79 13.06
CA THR A 346 -12.62 -16.17 12.62
C THR A 346 -13.88 -16.79 12.04
N SER A 347 -13.76 -17.56 10.95
CA SER A 347 -14.92 -18.18 10.27
C SER A 347 -15.67 -19.17 11.15
N THR A 348 -14.98 -19.76 12.16
CA THR A 348 -15.55 -20.78 13.05
C THR A 348 -15.35 -20.45 14.53
N ARG A 349 -16.09 -21.18 15.37
CA ARG A 349 -16.04 -21.16 16.83
C ARG A 349 -16.04 -22.59 17.40
N ASN A 350 -15.90 -22.71 18.73
CA ASN A 350 -15.93 -23.98 19.46
C ASN A 350 -14.99 -25.05 18.87
N GLY A 351 -13.73 -24.67 18.61
CA GLY A 351 -12.76 -25.60 18.03
C GLY A 351 -13.06 -26.02 16.58
N GLY A 352 -13.78 -25.18 15.80
CA GLY A 352 -14.11 -25.46 14.41
C GLY A 352 -15.48 -26.14 14.20
N SER A 353 -16.22 -26.48 15.29
CA SER A 353 -17.46 -27.22 15.18
C SER A 353 -18.68 -26.41 14.70
N ALA A 354 -18.62 -25.08 14.69
CA ALA A 354 -19.72 -24.23 14.29
C ALA A 354 -19.23 -23.00 13.51
N SER A 355 -19.96 -22.63 12.46
CA SER A 355 -19.69 -21.43 11.65
C SER A 355 -20.08 -20.17 12.41
N ARG A 356 -19.34 -19.06 12.12
CA ARG A 356 -19.73 -17.69 12.50
C ARG A 356 -20.39 -16.92 11.36
N ILE A 357 -20.24 -17.41 10.12
CA ILE A 357 -21.05 -16.98 8.99
C ILE A 357 -22.24 -17.94 8.93
N VAL A 358 -23.45 -17.42 9.03
CA VAL A 358 -24.66 -18.20 9.21
C VAL A 358 -25.72 -17.80 8.17
N THR A 359 -26.61 -18.70 7.80
CA THR A 359 -27.73 -18.40 6.89
C THR A 359 -28.60 -17.28 7.46
N GLY A 360 -28.98 -17.38 8.73
CA GLY A 360 -29.68 -16.36 9.49
C GLY A 360 -29.13 -16.30 10.90
N LEU A 361 -29.16 -15.14 11.53
CA LEU A 361 -28.70 -14.97 12.91
C LEU A 361 -29.41 -15.92 13.87
N SER A 362 -28.73 -16.37 14.91
CA SER A 362 -29.34 -17.17 15.98
C SER A 362 -30.59 -16.46 16.51
N SER A 363 -31.74 -17.17 16.61
CA SER A 363 -33.01 -16.59 17.06
C SER A 363 -32.85 -15.87 18.40
N GLY A 364 -33.31 -14.61 18.48
CA GLY A 364 -33.18 -13.75 19.66
C GLY A 364 -31.88 -12.92 19.71
N SER A 365 -30.94 -13.08 18.77
CA SER A 365 -29.74 -12.25 18.70
C SER A 365 -30.07 -10.83 18.26
N GLY A 366 -29.44 -9.84 18.90
CA GLY A 366 -29.54 -8.42 18.52
C GLY A 366 -28.66 -8.06 17.31
N VAL A 367 -29.20 -7.32 16.36
CA VAL A 367 -28.44 -6.78 15.23
C VAL A 367 -27.73 -5.51 15.69
N CYS A 368 -26.40 -5.60 15.92
CA CYS A 368 -25.59 -4.44 16.33
C CYS A 368 -25.17 -3.57 15.13
N THR A 369 -24.99 -4.17 13.95
CA THR A 369 -24.74 -3.44 12.71
C THR A 369 -25.68 -3.95 11.63
N SER A 370 -26.47 -3.02 11.07
CA SER A 370 -27.41 -3.34 10.02
C SER A 370 -26.70 -3.73 8.73
N ARG A 371 -27.36 -4.53 7.88
CA ARG A 371 -26.80 -4.93 6.57
C ARG A 371 -26.46 -3.75 5.65
N GLY A 372 -27.07 -2.60 5.87
CA GLY A 372 -26.80 -1.38 5.09
C GLY A 372 -25.46 -0.73 5.43
N ASP A 373 -24.94 -0.94 6.64
CA ASP A 373 -23.73 -0.30 7.14
C ASP A 373 -22.47 -1.22 7.07
N VAL A 374 -22.64 -2.49 6.70
CA VAL A 374 -21.55 -3.46 6.59
C VAL A 374 -20.96 -3.41 5.18
N HIS A 375 -19.71 -2.95 5.06
CA HIS A 375 -18.99 -2.85 3.79
C HIS A 375 -18.07 -4.04 3.55
N TYR A 376 -17.19 -4.35 4.51
CA TYR A 376 -16.22 -5.42 4.39
C TYR A 376 -16.35 -6.41 5.55
N VAL A 377 -16.33 -7.69 5.22
CA VAL A 377 -16.24 -8.78 6.20
C VAL A 377 -14.98 -9.59 5.85
N VAL A 378 -14.12 -9.85 6.84
CA VAL A 378 -12.84 -10.54 6.66
C VAL A 378 -12.75 -11.72 7.60
N THR A 379 -12.40 -12.87 7.04
CA THR A 379 -12.06 -14.09 7.77
C THR A 379 -10.69 -14.60 7.38
N GLU A 380 -10.23 -15.70 7.93
CA GLU A 380 -9.01 -16.40 7.51
C GLU A 380 -9.07 -16.95 6.06
N PHE A 381 -10.23 -16.90 5.41
CA PHE A 381 -10.49 -17.36 4.04
C PHE A 381 -10.64 -16.21 3.03
N GLY A 382 -10.48 -14.97 3.44
CA GLY A 382 -10.49 -13.83 2.53
C GLY A 382 -11.39 -12.68 2.93
N VAL A 383 -11.76 -11.86 1.93
CA VAL A 383 -12.50 -10.60 2.08
C VAL A 383 -13.80 -10.66 1.28
N ALA A 384 -14.94 -10.40 1.93
CA ALA A 384 -16.21 -10.14 1.27
C ALA A 384 -16.47 -8.62 1.25
N ASN A 385 -16.46 -8.02 0.07
CA ASN A 385 -16.93 -6.64 -0.15
C ASN A 385 -18.43 -6.66 -0.41
N LEU A 386 -19.21 -6.03 0.45
CA LEU A 386 -20.69 -6.01 0.42
C LEU A 386 -21.26 -4.66 -0.07
N VAL A 387 -20.41 -3.69 -0.42
CA VAL A 387 -20.85 -2.36 -0.86
C VAL A 387 -21.62 -2.46 -2.18
N GLY A 388 -22.85 -1.96 -2.22
CA GLY A 388 -23.67 -1.99 -3.42
C GLY A 388 -24.10 -3.37 -3.90
N GLN A 389 -23.85 -4.42 -3.12
CA GLN A 389 -24.14 -5.80 -3.51
C GLN A 389 -25.61 -6.17 -3.21
N SER A 390 -26.24 -6.86 -4.16
CA SER A 390 -27.56 -7.48 -3.96
C SER A 390 -27.49 -8.60 -2.91
N ILE A 391 -28.65 -9.02 -2.37
CA ILE A 391 -28.69 -10.15 -1.40
C ILE A 391 -28.04 -11.40 -2.01
N ARG A 392 -28.31 -11.71 -3.27
CA ARG A 392 -27.68 -12.85 -3.97
C ARG A 392 -26.15 -12.77 -3.96
N GLN A 393 -25.60 -11.60 -4.32
CA GLN A 393 -24.17 -11.38 -4.33
C GLN A 393 -23.55 -11.44 -2.93
N ARG A 394 -24.25 -10.91 -1.90
CA ARG A 394 -23.82 -11.01 -0.51
C ARG A 394 -23.76 -12.46 -0.04
N VAL A 395 -24.77 -13.27 -0.39
CA VAL A 395 -24.80 -14.72 -0.09
C VAL A 395 -23.54 -15.39 -0.64
N LEU A 396 -23.23 -15.17 -1.94
CA LEU A 396 -22.06 -15.78 -2.58
C LEU A 396 -20.77 -15.33 -1.91
N ARG A 397 -20.56 -14.01 -1.74
CA ARG A 397 -19.33 -13.44 -1.15
C ARG A 397 -19.11 -13.86 0.30
N LEU A 398 -20.16 -13.92 1.11
CA LEU A 398 -20.04 -14.35 2.51
C LEU A 398 -19.84 -15.87 2.62
N THR A 399 -20.40 -16.64 1.70
CA THR A 399 -20.17 -18.10 1.64
C THR A 399 -18.70 -18.39 1.28
N GLU A 400 -18.11 -17.64 0.35
CA GLU A 400 -16.69 -17.80 -0.05
C GLU A 400 -15.71 -17.63 1.12
N ILE A 401 -15.97 -16.69 2.03
CA ILE A 401 -15.13 -16.47 3.20
C ILE A 401 -15.54 -17.29 4.42
N ALA A 402 -16.57 -18.11 4.32
CA ALA A 402 -16.92 -19.08 5.35
C ALA A 402 -15.95 -20.26 5.31
N HIS A 403 -15.80 -20.95 6.45
CA HIS A 403 -14.99 -22.17 6.49
C HIS A 403 -15.53 -23.20 5.47
N PRO A 404 -14.70 -23.82 4.63
CA PRO A 404 -15.12 -24.71 3.55
C PRO A 404 -16.16 -25.76 3.92
N ARG A 405 -15.99 -26.37 5.11
CA ARG A 405 -16.92 -27.35 5.66
C ARG A 405 -18.39 -26.89 5.73
N PHE A 406 -18.64 -25.59 5.80
CA PHE A 406 -19.98 -25.03 5.98
C PHE A 406 -20.54 -24.39 4.73
N GLN A 407 -19.75 -24.24 3.65
CA GLN A 407 -20.15 -23.51 2.45
C GLN A 407 -21.40 -24.12 1.79
N GLU A 408 -21.42 -25.45 1.60
CA GLU A 408 -22.57 -26.12 1.00
C GLU A 408 -23.85 -25.93 1.81
N SER A 409 -23.77 -26.12 3.13
CA SER A 409 -24.96 -25.95 4.01
C SER A 409 -25.45 -24.49 4.04
N LEU A 410 -24.55 -23.50 3.86
CA LEU A 410 -24.93 -22.10 3.74
C LEU A 410 -25.64 -21.82 2.42
N LEU A 411 -25.17 -22.41 1.30
CA LEU A 411 -25.83 -22.31 0.00
C LEU A 411 -27.17 -23.02 -0.02
N GLU A 412 -27.29 -24.21 0.61
CA GLU A 412 -28.57 -24.89 0.80
C GLU A 412 -29.57 -24.04 1.55
N GLY A 413 -29.15 -23.49 2.70
CA GLY A 413 -29.99 -22.57 3.47
C GLY A 413 -30.41 -21.32 2.69
N ALA A 414 -29.52 -20.78 1.84
CA ALA A 414 -29.86 -19.64 0.98
C ALA A 414 -30.84 -20.01 -0.15
N ARG A 415 -30.76 -21.24 -0.71
CA ARG A 415 -31.73 -21.76 -1.68
C ARG A 415 -33.11 -21.95 -1.04
N ASP A 416 -33.17 -22.47 0.17
CA ASP A 416 -34.39 -22.64 0.93
C ASP A 416 -35.10 -21.33 1.23
N GLN A 417 -34.31 -20.25 1.42
CA GLN A 417 -34.84 -18.89 1.56
C GLN A 417 -35.18 -18.21 0.22
N GLY A 418 -34.90 -18.85 -0.92
CA GLY A 418 -35.14 -18.29 -2.24
C GLY A 418 -34.18 -17.14 -2.63
N TRP A 419 -33.03 -16.97 -1.93
CA TRP A 419 -32.09 -15.89 -2.20
C TRP A 419 -31.20 -16.17 -3.40
N ILE A 420 -30.96 -17.45 -3.73
CA ILE A 420 -30.21 -17.91 -4.87
C ILE A 420 -30.96 -18.98 -5.65
N PRO A 421 -30.77 -19.07 -7.00
CA PRO A 421 -31.36 -20.16 -7.80
C PRO A 421 -30.82 -21.54 -7.43
N LYS A 422 -31.57 -22.57 -7.74
CA LYS A 422 -31.18 -23.97 -7.47
C LYS A 422 -29.95 -24.42 -8.26
N ILE A 423 -29.65 -23.76 -9.39
CA ILE A 423 -28.49 -24.05 -10.23
C ILE A 423 -27.16 -23.62 -9.61
N PHE A 424 -27.16 -22.69 -8.64
CA PHE A 424 -25.95 -22.32 -7.91
C PHE A 424 -25.64 -23.41 -6.88
N GLY A 425 -24.76 -24.34 -7.24
CA GLY A 425 -24.19 -25.33 -6.33
C GLY A 425 -22.82 -24.90 -5.83
N ALA A 426 -22.33 -25.52 -4.77
CA ALA A 426 -20.90 -25.51 -4.53
C ALA A 426 -20.24 -26.23 -5.73
N THR A 427 -19.38 -25.55 -6.45
CA THR A 427 -18.49 -26.22 -7.36
C THR A 427 -17.53 -27.07 -6.53
N SER A 428 -17.43 -28.35 -6.87
CA SER A 428 -16.60 -29.34 -6.19
C SER A 428 -15.09 -29.04 -6.35
N GLY A 429 -14.64 -27.87 -6.10
CA GLY A 429 -13.27 -27.41 -6.23
C GLY A 429 -12.92 -26.24 -5.34
N HIS A 430 -13.88 -25.71 -4.57
CA HIS A 430 -13.63 -24.61 -3.65
C HIS A 430 -13.24 -25.02 -2.23
N ILE A 431 -13.13 -26.33 -1.97
CA ILE A 431 -12.60 -26.84 -0.70
C ILE A 431 -11.09 -26.74 -0.79
N ARG A 432 -10.54 -25.62 -0.37
CA ARG A 432 -9.11 -25.44 -0.23
C ARG A 432 -8.65 -25.97 1.12
N ASP A 433 -7.91 -27.06 1.12
CA ASP A 433 -6.96 -27.31 2.18
C ASP A 433 -5.82 -26.29 2.04
N ASN A 434 -5.30 -25.79 3.16
CA ASN A 434 -4.53 -24.57 3.35
C ASN A 434 -3.22 -24.39 2.52
N ASP A 435 -2.79 -25.35 1.68
CA ASP A 435 -1.47 -25.34 1.07
C ASP A 435 -1.41 -24.80 -0.38
N ASP A 436 -2.55 -24.59 -1.05
CA ASP A 436 -2.62 -24.14 -2.46
C ASP A 436 -3.25 -22.74 -2.63
N GLU A 437 -3.07 -21.82 -1.70
CA GLU A 437 -3.68 -20.50 -1.75
C GLU A 437 -2.96 -19.58 -2.74
N ILE A 438 -3.62 -19.24 -3.86
CA ILE A 438 -3.10 -18.27 -4.83
C ILE A 438 -3.11 -16.89 -4.15
N GLU A 439 -1.94 -16.30 -4.01
CA GLU A 439 -1.75 -15.02 -3.34
C GLU A 439 -2.48 -13.88 -4.07
N ILE A 440 -3.18 -13.04 -3.30
CA ILE A 440 -3.77 -11.79 -3.79
C ILE A 440 -2.66 -10.74 -3.86
N LYS A 441 -2.38 -10.22 -5.08
CA LYS A 441 -1.28 -9.28 -5.32
C LYS A 441 -1.81 -7.89 -5.63
N LYS A 442 -1.21 -6.86 -5.02
CA LYS A 442 -1.35 -5.46 -5.46
C LYS A 442 -0.25 -5.17 -6.47
N VAL A 443 -0.62 -4.75 -7.66
CA VAL A 443 0.31 -4.51 -8.77
C VAL A 443 0.06 -3.12 -9.33
N ASP A 444 1.12 -2.39 -9.61
CA ASP A 444 1.04 -1.09 -10.29
C ASP A 444 1.30 -1.30 -11.79
N PHE A 445 0.38 -0.85 -12.62
CA PHE A 445 0.56 -0.78 -14.06
C PHE A 445 0.44 0.67 -14.51
N SER A 446 1.55 1.28 -14.86
CA SER A 446 1.63 2.66 -15.35
C SER A 446 1.03 3.69 -14.37
N GLY A 447 1.37 3.61 -13.08
CA GLY A 447 0.90 4.52 -12.04
C GLY A 447 -0.52 4.24 -11.52
N ILE A 448 -1.15 3.17 -12.00
CA ILE A 448 -2.49 2.74 -11.56
C ILE A 448 -2.39 1.44 -10.77
N LYS A 449 -2.87 1.46 -9.54
CA LYS A 449 -2.87 0.28 -8.66
C LYS A 449 -4.05 -0.64 -8.99
N TYR A 450 -3.73 -1.92 -9.22
CA TYR A 450 -4.69 -3.00 -9.45
C TYR A 450 -4.53 -4.09 -8.40
N VAL A 451 -5.59 -4.88 -8.23
CA VAL A 451 -5.58 -6.10 -7.42
C VAL A 451 -5.68 -7.28 -8.38
N VAL A 452 -4.73 -8.21 -8.30
CA VAL A 452 -4.73 -9.46 -9.07
C VAL A 452 -5.10 -10.60 -8.12
N ARG A 453 -6.15 -11.32 -8.45
CA ARG A 453 -6.65 -12.43 -7.65
C ARG A 453 -7.43 -13.44 -8.49
N PRO A 454 -7.62 -14.68 -8.01
CA PRO A 454 -8.54 -15.62 -8.63
C PRO A 454 -9.96 -15.04 -8.77
N LEU A 455 -10.67 -15.43 -9.82
CA LEU A 455 -12.10 -15.17 -9.93
C LEU A 455 -12.88 -16.09 -8.99
N HIS A 456 -13.96 -15.56 -8.44
CA HIS A 456 -14.89 -16.24 -7.56
C HIS A 456 -16.31 -16.25 -8.12
N PRO A 457 -17.19 -17.18 -7.72
CA PRO A 457 -18.60 -17.19 -8.14
C PRO A 457 -19.32 -15.85 -7.92
N SER A 458 -18.95 -15.10 -6.90
CA SER A 458 -19.45 -13.75 -6.62
C SER A 458 -19.06 -12.70 -7.65
N ASP A 459 -18.05 -12.96 -8.49
CA ASP A 459 -17.62 -12.06 -9.56
C ASP A 459 -18.46 -12.17 -10.84
N MET A 460 -19.46 -13.04 -10.84
CA MET A 460 -20.33 -13.28 -11.99
C MET A 460 -20.82 -11.97 -12.62
N ARG A 461 -21.30 -11.03 -11.80
CA ARG A 461 -21.78 -9.73 -12.30
C ARG A 461 -20.64 -8.89 -12.87
N SER A 462 -19.49 -8.87 -12.23
CA SER A 462 -18.30 -8.19 -12.73
C SER A 462 -17.81 -8.78 -14.06
N VAL A 463 -17.92 -10.10 -14.24
CA VAL A 463 -17.62 -10.79 -15.51
C VAL A 463 -18.61 -10.38 -16.60
N GLN A 464 -19.92 -10.27 -16.29
CA GLN A 464 -20.93 -9.78 -17.26
C GLN A 464 -20.67 -8.31 -17.64
N GLU A 465 -20.44 -7.43 -16.66
CA GLU A 465 -20.13 -6.00 -16.89
C GLU A 465 -18.85 -5.85 -17.73
N PHE A 466 -17.83 -6.64 -17.43
CA PHE A 466 -16.58 -6.67 -18.18
C PHE A 466 -16.79 -7.13 -19.61
N PHE A 467 -17.63 -8.15 -19.83
CA PHE A 467 -18.00 -8.65 -21.16
C PHE A 467 -18.71 -7.57 -21.97
N TYR A 468 -19.75 -6.96 -21.42
CA TYR A 468 -20.54 -5.93 -22.13
C TYR A 468 -19.79 -4.60 -22.33
N ALA A 469 -18.69 -4.40 -21.63
CA ALA A 469 -17.80 -3.26 -21.82
C ALA A 469 -16.78 -3.44 -22.97
N GLN A 470 -16.72 -4.64 -23.58
CA GLN A 470 -15.86 -4.91 -24.73
C GLN A 470 -16.56 -4.54 -26.05
N ASP A 471 -15.76 -4.14 -27.03
CA ASP A 471 -16.25 -4.00 -28.42
C ASP A 471 -16.51 -5.38 -29.07
N GLU A 472 -17.35 -5.39 -30.09
CA GLU A 472 -17.78 -6.61 -30.77
C GLU A 472 -16.61 -7.38 -31.43
N GLU A 473 -15.63 -6.65 -31.96
CA GLU A 473 -14.43 -7.25 -32.56
C GLU A 473 -13.56 -7.94 -31.49
N THR A 474 -13.40 -7.34 -30.34
CA THR A 474 -12.68 -7.96 -29.21
C THR A 474 -13.35 -9.26 -28.77
N ILE A 475 -14.68 -9.31 -28.70
CA ILE A 475 -15.43 -10.52 -28.38
C ILE A 475 -15.23 -11.58 -29.46
N ARG A 476 -15.31 -11.21 -30.74
CA ARG A 476 -15.03 -12.15 -31.85
C ARG A 476 -13.60 -12.67 -31.85
N LEU A 477 -12.63 -11.81 -31.57
CA LEU A 477 -11.22 -12.24 -31.49
C LEU A 477 -10.97 -13.22 -30.34
N ARG A 478 -11.76 -13.12 -29.24
CA ARG A 478 -11.63 -14.00 -28.07
C ARG A 478 -12.37 -15.33 -28.21
N TYR A 479 -13.60 -15.30 -28.73
CA TYR A 479 -14.48 -16.48 -28.75
C TYR A 479 -14.60 -17.14 -30.14
N GLY A 480 -14.05 -16.51 -31.17
CA GLY A 480 -14.12 -17.04 -32.56
C GLY A 480 -15.45 -16.72 -33.26
N TYR A 481 -16.48 -16.28 -32.55
CA TYR A 481 -17.80 -15.96 -33.09
C TYR A 481 -18.42 -14.73 -32.38
N ALA A 482 -19.45 -14.17 -32.99
CA ALA A 482 -20.23 -13.11 -32.37
C ALA A 482 -21.06 -13.68 -31.21
N MET A 483 -20.83 -13.17 -29.99
CA MET A 483 -21.57 -13.54 -28.80
C MET A 483 -22.39 -12.34 -28.33
N PRO A 484 -23.68 -12.25 -28.68
CA PRO A 484 -24.47 -11.04 -28.45
C PRO A 484 -24.83 -10.82 -26.98
N SER A 485 -24.79 -11.87 -26.16
CA SER A 485 -25.10 -11.80 -24.75
C SER A 485 -24.36 -12.85 -23.95
N LEU A 486 -24.05 -12.52 -22.71
CA LEU A 486 -23.51 -13.43 -21.71
C LEU A 486 -24.59 -13.67 -20.66
N ASP A 487 -25.30 -14.79 -20.76
CA ASP A 487 -26.33 -15.14 -19.79
C ASP A 487 -25.75 -15.44 -18.40
N GLU A 488 -26.62 -15.41 -17.39
CA GLU A 488 -26.24 -15.55 -15.99
C GLU A 488 -25.58 -16.90 -15.69
N THR A 489 -26.06 -17.98 -16.34
CA THR A 489 -25.51 -19.33 -16.14
C THR A 489 -24.09 -19.45 -16.67
N THR A 490 -23.86 -18.90 -17.87
CA THR A 490 -22.53 -18.90 -18.51
C THR A 490 -21.57 -18.00 -17.72
N ALA A 491 -22.00 -16.80 -17.29
CA ALA A 491 -21.19 -15.93 -16.46
C ALA A 491 -20.82 -16.57 -15.12
N TYR A 492 -21.78 -17.29 -14.49
CA TYR A 492 -21.52 -18.05 -13.27
C TYR A 492 -20.45 -19.13 -13.50
N ARG A 493 -20.57 -19.92 -14.57
CA ARG A 493 -19.56 -20.95 -14.92
C ARG A 493 -18.18 -20.33 -15.17
N MET A 494 -18.14 -19.17 -15.83
CA MET A 494 -16.90 -18.45 -16.09
C MET A 494 -16.23 -17.93 -14.80
N SER A 495 -17.00 -17.62 -13.77
CA SER A 495 -16.47 -17.16 -12.49
C SER A 495 -16.24 -18.29 -11.47
N SER A 496 -16.89 -19.44 -11.69
CA SER A 496 -16.85 -20.63 -10.79
C SER A 496 -15.89 -21.70 -11.29
N VAL A 497 -14.63 -21.32 -11.52
CA VAL A 497 -13.56 -22.22 -11.99
C VAL A 497 -13.03 -23.04 -10.81
N ASP A 498 -12.79 -24.34 -11.04
CA ASP A 498 -12.02 -25.17 -10.11
C ASP A 498 -10.56 -24.72 -10.10
N GLN A 499 -10.23 -23.81 -9.20
CA GLN A 499 -8.91 -23.19 -9.10
C GLN A 499 -7.80 -24.17 -8.66
N THR A 500 -8.11 -25.41 -8.28
CA THR A 500 -7.10 -26.44 -7.97
C THR A 500 -6.55 -27.11 -9.22
N ARG A 501 -7.36 -27.23 -10.24
CA ARG A 501 -7.01 -27.82 -11.54
C ARG A 501 -6.77 -26.74 -12.60
N ASP A 502 -7.80 -26.01 -12.89
CA ASP A 502 -7.81 -24.91 -13.86
C ASP A 502 -7.44 -23.58 -13.20
N LEU A 503 -7.39 -22.48 -13.92
CA LEU A 503 -7.12 -21.17 -13.36
C LEU A 503 -7.93 -20.08 -14.05
N ALA A 504 -8.44 -19.14 -13.27
CA ALA A 504 -8.95 -17.87 -13.78
C ALA A 504 -8.48 -16.73 -12.86
N LEU A 505 -7.54 -15.92 -13.34
CA LEU A 505 -7.05 -14.72 -12.64
C LEU A 505 -7.77 -13.49 -13.19
N GLY A 506 -8.32 -12.68 -12.30
CA GLY A 506 -8.88 -11.37 -12.59
C GLY A 506 -7.94 -10.24 -12.16
N VAL A 507 -7.84 -9.20 -12.99
CA VAL A 507 -7.17 -7.94 -12.67
C VAL A 507 -8.24 -6.90 -12.40
N PHE A 508 -8.32 -6.43 -11.15
CA PHE A 508 -9.35 -5.52 -10.69
C PHE A 508 -8.77 -4.13 -10.43
N TYR A 509 -9.39 -3.13 -11.04
CA TYR A 509 -9.15 -1.74 -10.63
C TYR A 509 -10.04 -1.44 -9.42
N ARG A 510 -9.40 -1.04 -8.31
CA ARG A 510 -10.14 -0.68 -7.10
C ARG A 510 -10.28 0.84 -7.02
N ASN A 511 -11.49 1.32 -7.15
CA ASN A 511 -11.88 2.66 -6.77
C ASN A 511 -12.55 2.59 -5.39
N HIS A 512 -12.36 3.55 -4.51
CA HIS A 512 -12.75 3.61 -3.08
C HIS A 512 -13.79 2.58 -2.58
N LEU A 513 -14.84 2.31 -3.33
CA LEU A 513 -15.93 1.41 -2.94
C LEU A 513 -16.20 0.28 -3.92
N ARG A 514 -15.62 0.30 -5.14
CA ARG A 514 -15.91 -0.63 -6.22
C ARG A 514 -14.65 -1.29 -6.76
N GLU A 515 -14.78 -2.56 -7.12
CA GLU A 515 -13.78 -3.31 -7.87
C GLU A 515 -14.30 -3.54 -9.29
N ASP A 516 -13.65 -2.95 -10.29
CA ASP A 516 -13.97 -3.12 -11.70
C ASP A 516 -12.99 -4.11 -12.32
N LEU A 517 -13.49 -5.18 -12.92
CA LEU A 517 -12.67 -6.15 -13.65
C LEU A 517 -12.11 -5.49 -14.93
N ARG A 518 -10.81 -5.52 -15.11
CA ARG A 518 -10.11 -4.89 -16.25
C ARG A 518 -9.38 -5.88 -17.15
N ALA A 519 -9.04 -7.04 -16.64
CA ALA A 519 -8.52 -8.13 -17.45
C ALA A 519 -8.79 -9.47 -16.79
N VAL A 520 -8.80 -10.52 -17.63
CA VAL A 520 -8.90 -11.91 -17.19
C VAL A 520 -7.88 -12.75 -17.97
N GLY A 521 -7.08 -13.51 -17.25
CA GLY A 521 -6.26 -14.60 -17.79
C GLY A 521 -6.80 -15.93 -17.30
N ARG A 522 -6.83 -16.94 -18.18
CA ARG A 522 -7.32 -18.29 -17.87
C ARG A 522 -6.42 -19.34 -18.42
N PHE A 523 -6.30 -20.48 -17.73
CA PHE A 523 -5.91 -21.72 -18.35
C PHE A 523 -6.87 -22.85 -17.95
N TYR A 524 -7.04 -23.78 -18.86
CA TYR A 524 -7.81 -25.02 -18.68
C TYR A 524 -6.90 -26.20 -18.96
N VAL A 525 -6.73 -27.07 -17.97
CA VAL A 525 -5.83 -28.22 -18.06
C VAL A 525 -6.46 -29.30 -18.95
N ASP A 526 -5.70 -29.77 -19.93
CA ASP A 526 -6.10 -30.85 -20.82
C ASP A 526 -6.34 -32.15 -20.04
N PRO A 527 -7.12 -33.09 -20.58
CA PRO A 527 -7.42 -34.37 -19.91
C PRO A 527 -6.17 -35.19 -19.52
N ARG A 528 -5.04 -34.97 -20.19
CA ARG A 528 -3.76 -35.65 -19.91
C ARG A 528 -3.04 -35.05 -18.70
N GLY A 529 -3.34 -33.84 -18.34
CA GLY A 529 -2.83 -33.14 -17.13
C GLY A 529 -1.48 -32.45 -17.28
N ASP A 530 -0.80 -32.56 -18.42
CA ASP A 530 0.55 -32.00 -18.64
C ASP A 530 0.57 -30.77 -19.55
N THR A 531 -0.55 -30.44 -20.16
CA THR A 531 -0.72 -29.26 -21.02
C THR A 531 -1.98 -28.47 -20.60
N ALA A 532 -2.03 -27.19 -20.93
CA ALA A 532 -3.20 -26.37 -20.68
C ALA A 532 -3.45 -25.35 -21.81
N GLU A 533 -4.71 -25.18 -22.16
CA GLU A 533 -5.16 -24.10 -23.04
C GLU A 533 -5.18 -22.78 -22.28
N ILE A 534 -4.53 -21.74 -22.84
CA ILE A 534 -4.53 -20.41 -22.25
C ILE A 534 -5.30 -19.39 -23.07
N SER A 535 -5.81 -18.38 -22.37
CA SER A 535 -6.53 -17.27 -23.01
C SER A 535 -6.53 -16.01 -22.15
N PHE A 536 -6.59 -14.86 -22.83
CA PHE A 536 -6.61 -13.55 -22.20
C PHE A 536 -7.73 -12.68 -22.78
N LEU A 537 -8.25 -11.80 -21.94
CA LEU A 537 -9.11 -10.70 -22.34
C LEU A 537 -8.75 -9.48 -21.51
N VAL A 538 -8.43 -8.36 -22.17
CA VAL A 538 -8.02 -7.11 -21.53
C VAL A 538 -8.92 -5.98 -22.03
N HIS A 539 -9.54 -5.24 -21.10
CA HIS A 539 -10.37 -4.08 -21.41
C HIS A 539 -9.55 -3.00 -22.15
N GLU A 540 -10.16 -2.32 -23.12
CA GLU A 540 -9.47 -1.35 -23.99
C GLU A 540 -8.65 -0.31 -23.19
N ASN A 541 -9.23 0.27 -22.13
CA ASN A 541 -8.57 1.25 -21.25
C ASN A 541 -7.44 0.67 -20.38
N ALA A 542 -7.25 -0.63 -20.39
CA ALA A 542 -6.20 -1.35 -19.67
C ALA A 542 -5.17 -2.00 -20.61
N ARG A 543 -5.36 -1.92 -21.95
CA ARG A 543 -4.40 -2.43 -22.94
C ARG A 543 -3.12 -1.62 -22.94
N ARG A 544 -2.04 -2.22 -23.46
CA ARG A 544 -0.69 -1.61 -23.58
C ARG A 544 -0.02 -1.20 -22.26
N LYS A 545 -0.51 -1.75 -21.11
CA LYS A 545 0.06 -1.51 -19.78
C LYS A 545 0.82 -2.73 -19.22
N GLY A 546 1.16 -3.71 -20.04
CA GLY A 546 1.86 -4.93 -19.62
C GLY A 546 0.99 -5.99 -18.91
N ILE A 547 -0.33 -5.76 -18.74
CA ILE A 547 -1.23 -6.64 -17.96
C ILE A 547 -1.28 -8.07 -18.51
N ALA A 548 -1.39 -8.27 -19.85
CA ALA A 548 -1.45 -9.60 -20.45
C ALA A 548 -0.13 -10.37 -20.23
N GLN A 549 1.00 -9.67 -20.34
CA GLN A 549 2.34 -10.21 -20.08
C GLN A 549 2.49 -10.62 -18.62
N TYR A 550 2.04 -9.77 -17.67
CA TYR A 550 2.04 -10.08 -16.25
C TYR A 550 1.19 -11.34 -15.96
N LEU A 551 -0.05 -11.39 -16.50
CA LEU A 551 -0.94 -12.55 -16.33
C LEU A 551 -0.33 -13.84 -16.88
N LEU A 552 0.32 -13.79 -18.06
CA LEU A 552 1.01 -14.94 -18.63
C LEU A 552 2.10 -15.46 -17.70
N ASN A 553 2.91 -14.57 -17.13
CA ASN A 553 3.96 -14.94 -16.20
C ASN A 553 3.41 -15.54 -14.89
N GLU A 554 2.38 -14.93 -14.30
CA GLU A 554 1.77 -15.45 -13.07
C GLU A 554 1.12 -16.82 -13.30
N MET A 555 0.41 -16.96 -14.41
CA MET A 555 -0.20 -18.24 -14.81
C MET A 555 0.87 -19.31 -15.02
N ALA A 556 2.02 -18.97 -15.60
CA ALA A 556 3.13 -19.91 -15.81
C ALA A 556 3.76 -20.36 -14.49
N LEU A 557 3.93 -19.47 -13.51
CA LEU A 557 4.41 -19.84 -12.19
C LEU A 557 3.48 -20.87 -11.53
N ILE A 558 2.18 -20.56 -11.49
CA ILE A 558 1.17 -21.43 -10.90
C ILE A 558 1.07 -22.76 -11.65
N ALA A 559 1.16 -22.75 -12.97
CA ALA A 559 1.12 -23.94 -13.81
C ALA A 559 2.34 -24.86 -13.57
N ASN A 560 3.54 -24.27 -13.43
CA ASN A 560 4.76 -25.00 -13.12
C ASN A 560 4.68 -25.70 -11.76
N GLU A 561 4.17 -25.02 -10.73
CA GLU A 561 3.93 -25.60 -9.39
C GLU A 561 2.97 -26.80 -9.45
N ARG A 562 2.04 -26.81 -10.43
CA ARG A 562 1.06 -27.88 -10.67
C ARG A 562 1.55 -28.97 -11.62
N GLY A 563 2.79 -28.89 -12.11
CA GLY A 563 3.39 -29.88 -13.01
C GLY A 563 2.91 -29.80 -14.47
N ILE A 564 2.27 -28.68 -14.88
CA ILE A 564 1.93 -28.40 -16.27
C ILE A 564 3.21 -27.97 -17.00
N VAL A 565 3.52 -28.62 -18.12
CA VAL A 565 4.79 -28.40 -18.84
C VAL A 565 4.66 -27.46 -20.03
N LYS A 566 3.46 -27.36 -20.65
CA LYS A 566 3.23 -26.49 -21.82
C LYS A 566 1.89 -25.81 -21.78
N PHE A 567 1.90 -24.56 -22.25
CA PHE A 567 0.68 -23.87 -22.64
C PHE A 567 0.47 -23.95 -24.14
N TRP A 568 -0.80 -23.95 -24.56
CA TRP A 568 -1.17 -23.75 -25.93
C TRP A 568 -2.35 -22.77 -26.07
N ALA A 569 -2.45 -22.10 -27.21
CA ALA A 569 -3.56 -21.21 -27.52
C ALA A 569 -3.88 -21.24 -29.02
N SER A 570 -5.19 -21.30 -29.36
CA SER A 570 -5.66 -21.05 -30.72
C SER A 570 -5.93 -19.56 -30.91
N VAL A 571 -5.25 -18.90 -31.82
CA VAL A 571 -5.33 -17.47 -32.08
C VAL A 571 -5.72 -17.20 -33.53
N LEU A 572 -6.81 -16.42 -33.71
CA LEU A 572 -7.23 -16.03 -35.05
C LEU A 572 -6.11 -15.24 -35.76
N LYS A 573 -5.85 -15.56 -37.02
CA LYS A 573 -4.76 -14.96 -37.84
C LYS A 573 -4.79 -13.44 -37.88
N ARG A 574 -5.99 -12.86 -37.78
CA ARG A 574 -6.18 -11.39 -37.68
C ARG A 574 -5.88 -10.81 -36.32
N ASN A 575 -5.72 -11.61 -35.25
CA ASN A 575 -5.35 -11.14 -33.90
C ASN A 575 -3.83 -10.99 -33.79
N VAL A 576 -3.29 -10.01 -34.50
CA VAL A 576 -1.84 -9.74 -34.59
C VAL A 576 -1.24 -9.41 -33.22
N ALA A 577 -2.00 -8.73 -32.34
CA ALA A 577 -1.53 -8.33 -31.01
C ALA A 577 -1.27 -9.56 -30.12
N MET A 578 -2.18 -10.53 -30.11
CA MET A 578 -2.03 -11.76 -29.32
C MET A 578 -0.95 -12.66 -29.92
N ALA A 579 -0.88 -12.78 -31.24
CA ALA A 579 0.17 -13.54 -31.93
C ALA A 579 1.57 -12.97 -31.58
N ARG A 580 1.75 -11.64 -31.59
CA ARG A 580 3.01 -10.99 -31.17
C ARG A 580 3.33 -11.28 -29.70
N LEU A 581 2.33 -11.23 -28.81
CA LEU A 581 2.56 -11.56 -27.40
C LEU A 581 3.20 -12.97 -27.29
N PHE A 582 2.60 -13.97 -27.91
CA PHE A 582 3.10 -15.35 -27.82
C PHE A 582 4.47 -15.53 -28.47
N VAL A 583 4.71 -14.93 -29.64
CA VAL A 583 6.02 -14.98 -30.32
C VAL A 583 7.11 -14.34 -29.46
N ASN A 584 6.84 -13.20 -28.84
CA ASN A 584 7.81 -12.51 -27.98
C ASN A 584 8.18 -13.34 -26.73
N PHE A 585 7.31 -14.26 -26.32
CA PHE A 585 7.57 -15.20 -25.23
C PHE A 585 8.15 -16.55 -25.71
N GLY A 586 8.52 -16.65 -26.98
CA GLY A 586 9.17 -17.83 -27.55
C GLY A 586 8.21 -18.95 -27.93
N ALA A 587 6.93 -18.64 -28.22
CA ALA A 587 5.99 -19.63 -28.66
C ALA A 587 6.31 -20.19 -30.03
N GLU A 588 6.23 -21.52 -30.20
CA GLU A 588 6.21 -22.19 -31.47
C GLU A 588 4.84 -21.99 -32.13
N ARG A 589 4.83 -21.40 -33.34
CA ARG A 589 3.60 -21.20 -34.14
C ARG A 589 3.38 -22.35 -35.08
N LYS A 590 2.18 -22.96 -35.04
CA LYS A 590 1.74 -24.00 -35.98
C LYS A 590 0.53 -23.50 -36.76
N SER A 591 0.69 -23.36 -38.08
CA SER A 591 -0.42 -23.00 -38.97
C SER A 591 -1.14 -24.25 -39.46
N ILE A 592 -2.45 -24.29 -39.25
CA ILE A 592 -3.30 -25.37 -39.72
C ILE A 592 -3.88 -24.98 -41.07
N PRO A 593 -3.59 -25.75 -42.17
CA PRO A 593 -4.13 -25.44 -43.49
C PRO A 593 -5.66 -25.49 -43.51
N GLY A 594 -6.28 -24.40 -43.97
CA GLY A 594 -7.74 -24.31 -44.08
C GLY A 594 -8.45 -23.72 -42.86
N GLU A 595 -7.74 -23.42 -41.75
CA GLU A 595 -8.28 -22.74 -40.57
C GLU A 595 -7.91 -21.25 -40.52
N ASP A 596 -8.81 -20.43 -39.96
CA ASP A 596 -8.60 -18.98 -39.74
C ASP A 596 -7.77 -18.68 -38.50
N SER A 597 -7.31 -19.71 -37.77
CA SER A 597 -6.50 -19.62 -36.57
C SER A 597 -5.17 -20.35 -36.74
N ASP A 598 -4.18 -19.90 -35.93
CA ASP A 598 -2.92 -20.58 -35.74
C ASP A 598 -2.81 -21.06 -34.29
N GLU A 599 -2.16 -22.18 -34.06
CA GLU A 599 -1.82 -22.65 -32.72
C GLU A 599 -0.47 -22.09 -32.28
N PHE A 600 -0.39 -21.65 -31.05
CA PHE A 600 0.83 -21.22 -30.40
C PHE A 600 1.11 -22.14 -29.21
N TRP A 601 2.33 -22.68 -29.16
CA TRP A 601 2.77 -23.59 -28.10
C TRP A 601 3.91 -22.97 -27.32
N LEU A 602 3.78 -22.84 -25.98
CA LEU A 602 4.76 -22.26 -25.07
C LEU A 602 5.25 -23.34 -24.12
N ASP A 603 6.54 -23.53 -24.04
CA ASP A 603 7.17 -24.34 -22.99
C ASP A 603 7.29 -23.51 -21.71
N ILE A 604 6.69 -23.98 -20.61
CA ILE A 604 6.63 -23.25 -19.35
C ILE A 604 8.02 -23.13 -18.71
N ALA A 605 8.84 -24.16 -18.77
CA ALA A 605 10.19 -24.11 -18.23
C ALA A 605 11.04 -23.08 -18.98
N ALA A 606 10.98 -23.07 -20.32
CA ALA A 606 11.68 -22.07 -21.13
C ALA A 606 11.18 -20.64 -20.86
N LEU A 607 9.87 -20.46 -20.66
CA LEU A 607 9.26 -19.18 -20.32
C LEU A 607 9.75 -18.67 -18.95
N LEU A 608 9.82 -19.54 -17.95
CA LEU A 608 10.30 -19.22 -16.61
C LEU A 608 11.82 -19.06 -16.54
N GLU A 609 12.59 -19.82 -17.34
CA GLU A 609 14.02 -19.61 -17.52
C GLU A 609 14.33 -18.26 -18.16
N ASN A 610 13.58 -17.86 -19.18
CA ASN A 610 13.68 -16.51 -19.74
C ASN A 610 13.34 -15.44 -18.70
N LYS A 611 12.34 -15.69 -17.83
CA LYS A 611 12.06 -14.82 -16.69
C LYS A 611 13.19 -14.86 -15.64
N SER A 612 13.79 -16.03 -15.35
CA SER A 612 14.90 -16.14 -14.39
C SER A 612 16.19 -15.53 -14.95
N LYS A 613 16.41 -15.58 -16.25
CA LYS A 613 17.45 -14.81 -16.94
C LYS A 613 17.15 -13.31 -16.93
N LEU A 614 15.88 -12.91 -17.02
CA LEU A 614 15.43 -11.51 -16.93
C LEU A 614 15.34 -11.02 -15.45
N ALA A 615 15.01 -11.87 -14.49
CA ALA A 615 14.89 -11.53 -13.06
C ALA A 615 16.16 -11.86 -12.23
N GLY A 616 17.03 -12.75 -12.72
CA GLY A 616 18.35 -13.03 -12.15
C GLY A 616 19.47 -12.16 -12.73
N ALA A 617 19.24 -11.51 -13.88
CA ALA A 617 20.08 -10.45 -14.42
C ALA A 617 19.68 -9.13 -13.76
N GLY A 618 20.11 -8.92 -12.53
CA GLY A 618 19.95 -7.65 -11.82
C GLY A 618 20.55 -6.48 -12.60
N ILE A 619 20.24 -5.27 -12.17
CA ILE A 619 20.89 -4.08 -12.68
C ILE A 619 22.41 -4.18 -12.50
N GLY A 620 23.17 -3.95 -13.55
CA GLY A 620 24.63 -3.75 -13.48
C GLY A 620 24.95 -2.32 -13.05
N ILE A 621 25.77 -2.16 -12.02
CA ILE A 621 26.29 -0.85 -11.62
C ILE A 621 27.75 -0.77 -12.02
N TYR A 622 28.11 0.25 -12.79
CA TYR A 622 29.45 0.49 -13.30
C TYR A 622 29.98 1.79 -12.73
N ALA A 623 30.93 1.68 -11.83
CA ALA A 623 31.56 2.81 -11.16
C ALA A 623 33.01 2.45 -10.78
N SER A 624 33.92 3.42 -10.73
CA SER A 624 35.30 3.23 -10.26
C SER A 624 35.74 4.40 -9.40
N PRO A 625 36.34 4.14 -8.22
CA PRO A 625 36.95 5.18 -7.40
C PRO A 625 38.08 5.94 -8.14
N GLU A 626 38.68 5.34 -9.16
CA GLU A 626 39.73 5.98 -9.98
C GLU A 626 39.24 7.24 -10.66
N LEU A 627 37.91 7.35 -10.91
CA LEU A 627 37.33 8.52 -11.55
C LEU A 627 37.39 9.79 -10.69
N LEU A 628 37.69 9.66 -9.39
CA LEU A 628 37.93 10.80 -8.49
C LEU A 628 39.19 11.58 -8.82
N LYS A 629 40.15 11.00 -9.56
CA LYS A 629 41.42 11.63 -9.89
C LYS A 629 41.28 12.79 -10.88
N HIS A 630 40.17 12.88 -11.63
CA HIS A 630 39.92 14.02 -12.49
C HIS A 630 39.66 15.27 -11.62
N ASP A 631 40.68 16.17 -11.54
CA ASP A 631 40.60 17.39 -10.75
C ASP A 631 40.34 18.60 -11.67
N THR A 632 39.20 19.23 -11.46
CA THR A 632 38.72 20.40 -12.20
C THR A 632 39.04 21.71 -11.50
N GLY A 633 39.78 21.65 -10.39
CA GLY A 633 40.15 22.81 -9.57
C GLY A 633 39.08 23.22 -8.54
N PRO A 634 39.47 24.12 -7.61
CA PRO A 634 38.61 24.52 -6.51
C PRO A 634 37.40 25.36 -6.98
N GLY A 635 36.21 25.01 -6.52
CA GLY A 635 34.97 25.74 -6.81
C GLY A 635 34.34 25.42 -8.17
N HIS A 636 34.88 24.47 -8.93
CA HIS A 636 34.29 24.04 -10.20
C HIS A 636 33.02 23.22 -9.94
N PRO A 637 31.90 23.45 -10.66
CA PRO A 637 30.65 22.70 -10.49
C PRO A 637 30.83 21.20 -10.70
N GLU A 638 31.51 20.78 -11.78
CA GLU A 638 31.87 19.39 -12.03
C GLU A 638 33.07 19.02 -11.15
N SER A 639 32.85 18.66 -9.90
CA SER A 639 33.90 18.38 -8.92
C SER A 639 33.90 16.93 -8.47
N ALA A 640 35.01 16.45 -7.93
CA ALA A 640 35.13 15.12 -7.35
C ALA A 640 34.06 14.87 -6.26
N LYS A 641 33.66 15.89 -5.51
CA LYS A 641 32.65 15.81 -4.43
C LYS A 641 31.28 15.31 -4.90
N ARG A 642 30.87 15.68 -6.14
CA ARG A 642 29.61 15.16 -6.69
C ARG A 642 29.68 13.64 -6.87
N TYR A 643 30.85 13.16 -7.31
CA TYR A 643 31.05 11.73 -7.55
C TYR A 643 31.27 10.95 -6.23
N GLU A 644 31.93 11.55 -5.25
CA GLU A 644 32.05 10.98 -3.89
C GLU A 644 30.66 10.69 -3.30
N ALA A 645 29.74 11.67 -3.35
CA ALA A 645 28.38 11.49 -2.88
C ALA A 645 27.63 10.37 -3.61
N VAL A 646 27.84 10.21 -4.90
CA VAL A 646 27.28 9.09 -5.68
C VAL A 646 27.86 7.76 -5.25
N LEU A 647 29.19 7.65 -5.07
CA LEU A 647 29.84 6.41 -4.60
C LEU A 647 29.38 6.00 -3.20
N GLU A 648 29.25 6.96 -2.27
CA GLU A 648 28.71 6.73 -0.93
C GLU A 648 27.27 6.19 -1.00
N ALA A 649 26.43 6.80 -1.85
CA ALA A 649 25.07 6.36 -2.07
C ALA A 649 25.01 4.93 -2.65
N LEU A 650 25.82 4.65 -3.67
CA LEU A 650 25.90 3.32 -4.29
C LEU A 650 26.33 2.22 -3.31
N ALA A 651 27.19 2.55 -2.35
CA ALA A 651 27.60 1.60 -1.31
C ALA A 651 26.45 1.15 -0.40
N THR A 652 25.34 1.89 -0.35
CA THR A 652 24.14 1.52 0.43
C THR A 652 23.21 0.57 -0.30
N VAL A 653 23.39 0.33 -1.61
CA VAL A 653 22.50 -0.51 -2.43
C VAL A 653 22.84 -1.98 -2.20
N PRO A 654 21.90 -2.81 -1.67
CA PRO A 654 22.16 -4.21 -1.40
C PRO A 654 22.50 -4.99 -2.68
N GLY A 655 23.62 -5.71 -2.66
CA GLY A 655 24.04 -6.55 -3.79
C GLY A 655 24.66 -5.80 -4.96
N ALA A 656 24.78 -4.47 -4.89
CA ALA A 656 25.50 -3.68 -5.86
C ALA A 656 26.99 -4.05 -5.84
N LYS A 657 27.43 -4.75 -6.88
CA LYS A 657 28.87 -4.92 -7.15
C LYS A 657 29.24 -3.97 -8.28
N SER A 658 30.16 -3.04 -8.01
CA SER A 658 30.74 -2.23 -9.07
C SER A 658 31.49 -3.13 -10.04
N ARG A 659 31.15 -3.04 -11.33
CA ARG A 659 31.76 -3.79 -12.42
C ARG A 659 32.45 -2.78 -13.32
N CYS A 660 33.73 -2.58 -13.18
CA CYS A 660 34.47 -1.65 -14.03
C CYS A 660 35.95 -2.09 -14.13
N ASP A 661 36.18 -3.18 -14.85
CA ASP A 661 37.53 -3.72 -15.04
C ASP A 661 38.15 -3.28 -16.34
N ARG A 662 37.38 -2.79 -17.32
CA ARG A 662 37.78 -2.39 -18.64
C ARG A 662 38.32 -0.93 -18.66
N VAL A 663 39.28 -0.71 -19.54
CA VAL A 663 39.72 0.61 -19.96
C VAL A 663 39.49 0.69 -21.48
N ALA A 664 38.99 1.82 -22.01
CA ALA A 664 38.76 1.98 -23.42
C ALA A 664 40.08 2.17 -24.21
N THR A 665 40.02 1.87 -25.49
CA THR A 665 41.15 2.05 -26.41
C THR A 665 40.97 3.32 -27.26
N ALA A 666 42.06 3.84 -27.82
CA ALA A 666 42.00 4.96 -28.74
C ALA A 666 41.09 4.64 -29.96
N GLU A 667 41.14 3.40 -30.47
CA GLU A 667 40.32 2.96 -31.61
C GLU A 667 38.83 3.06 -31.31
N GLU A 668 38.42 2.88 -30.06
CA GLU A 668 37.03 3.00 -29.63
C GLU A 668 36.58 4.47 -29.54
N VAL A 669 37.45 5.37 -29.10
CA VAL A 669 37.21 6.81 -29.15
C VAL A 669 37.03 7.29 -30.59
N LEU A 670 37.86 6.76 -31.51
CA LEU A 670 37.85 7.09 -32.96
C LEU A 670 36.61 6.55 -33.70
N LEU A 671 35.70 5.83 -33.05
CA LEU A 671 34.37 5.49 -33.60
C LEU A 671 33.51 6.74 -33.80
N VAL A 672 33.78 7.79 -33.07
CA VAL A 672 33.00 9.02 -33.01
C VAL A 672 33.87 10.26 -33.19
N HIS A 673 34.97 10.36 -32.45
CA HIS A 673 35.81 11.53 -32.45
C HIS A 673 36.87 11.43 -33.52
N SER A 674 37.28 12.59 -34.04
CA SER A 674 38.39 12.66 -35.02
C SER A 674 39.75 12.38 -34.37
N ALA A 675 40.67 11.78 -35.11
CA ALA A 675 42.02 11.51 -34.62
C ALA A 675 42.74 12.80 -34.21
N SER A 676 42.53 13.90 -34.94
CA SER A 676 43.10 15.20 -34.59
C SER A 676 42.62 15.74 -33.25
N TYR A 677 41.33 15.49 -32.90
CA TYR A 677 40.80 15.90 -31.60
C TYR A 677 41.31 14.99 -30.48
N HIS A 678 41.35 13.68 -30.69
CA HIS A 678 41.92 12.75 -29.72
C HIS A 678 43.38 13.09 -29.38
N ASP A 679 44.20 13.37 -30.40
CA ASP A 679 45.61 13.78 -30.22
C ASP A 679 45.71 15.12 -29.51
N LEU A 680 44.82 16.07 -29.81
CA LEU A 680 44.75 17.38 -29.17
C LEU A 680 44.47 17.27 -27.66
N VAL A 681 43.55 16.42 -27.26
CA VAL A 681 43.28 16.18 -25.84
C VAL A 681 44.52 15.69 -25.10
N GLN A 682 45.25 14.73 -25.68
CA GLN A 682 46.50 14.24 -25.08
C GLN A 682 47.58 15.33 -25.01
N ILE A 683 47.74 16.15 -26.07
CA ILE A 683 48.69 17.24 -26.10
C ILE A 683 48.36 18.29 -25.04
N ASP A 684 47.09 18.69 -24.92
CA ASP A 684 46.66 19.69 -23.94
C ASP A 684 46.93 19.23 -22.48
N ILE A 685 46.69 17.96 -22.20
CA ILE A 685 46.97 17.36 -20.88
C ILE A 685 48.49 17.27 -20.65
N HIS A 686 49.26 16.85 -21.66
CA HIS A 686 50.72 16.77 -21.56
C HIS A 686 51.36 18.14 -21.39
N GLU A 687 50.79 19.20 -21.96
CA GLU A 687 51.19 20.59 -21.80
C GLU A 687 50.72 21.19 -20.45
N PHE A 688 50.08 20.42 -19.56
CA PHE A 688 49.54 20.85 -18.26
C PHE A 688 48.60 22.04 -18.38
N ARG A 689 47.74 22.07 -19.40
CA ARG A 689 46.73 23.11 -19.53
C ARG A 689 45.64 22.90 -18.48
N GLU A 690 45.06 24.00 -18.00
CA GLU A 690 43.95 23.97 -17.07
C GLU A 690 42.61 23.67 -17.76
N THR A 691 42.52 23.95 -19.08
CA THR A 691 41.33 23.69 -19.91
C THR A 691 41.73 23.21 -21.30
N LEU A 692 40.86 22.44 -21.96
CA LEU A 692 41.01 22.12 -23.39
C LEU A 692 40.97 23.40 -24.22
N ARG A 693 41.86 23.52 -25.25
CA ARG A 693 41.84 24.67 -26.15
C ARG A 693 40.62 24.75 -27.04
N THR A 694 39.78 23.72 -27.06
CA THR A 694 38.52 23.68 -27.81
C THR A 694 37.34 24.33 -27.08
N GLY A 695 37.41 24.56 -25.76
CA GLY A 695 36.28 25.09 -24.99
C GLY A 695 36.60 25.36 -23.52
N ASP A 696 35.58 25.19 -22.72
CA ASP A 696 35.47 25.48 -21.27
C ASP A 696 35.68 24.24 -20.37
N THR A 697 36.13 23.13 -20.96
CA THR A 697 36.32 21.86 -20.25
C THR A 697 37.63 21.86 -19.47
N ALA A 698 37.54 21.85 -18.15
CA ALA A 698 38.69 21.75 -17.25
C ALA A 698 39.36 20.37 -17.38
N ILE A 699 40.71 20.36 -17.36
CA ILE A 699 41.52 19.15 -17.42
C ILE A 699 42.67 19.20 -16.42
N CYS A 700 43.17 18.04 -16.03
CA CYS A 700 44.36 17.81 -15.22
C CYS A 700 45.18 16.64 -15.79
N GLU A 701 46.32 16.34 -15.19
CA GLU A 701 47.23 15.29 -15.67
C GLU A 701 46.58 13.89 -15.76
N ASP A 702 45.62 13.58 -14.88
CA ASP A 702 44.90 12.30 -14.86
C ASP A 702 43.67 12.25 -15.78
N SER A 703 43.25 13.37 -16.39
CA SER A 703 41.97 13.48 -17.10
C SER A 703 41.82 12.53 -18.27
N TYR A 704 42.89 12.24 -19.00
CA TYR A 704 42.84 11.29 -20.12
C TYR A 704 42.61 9.86 -19.61
N GLU A 705 43.41 9.43 -18.63
CA GLU A 705 43.29 8.07 -18.05
C GLU A 705 41.93 7.87 -17.41
N VAL A 706 41.41 8.85 -16.67
CA VAL A 706 40.11 8.85 -16.06
C VAL A 706 39.00 8.74 -17.10
N THR A 707 39.05 9.52 -18.16
CA THR A 707 38.04 9.50 -19.24
C THR A 707 38.06 8.16 -19.98
N MET A 708 39.24 7.61 -20.27
CA MET A 708 39.36 6.27 -20.87
C MET A 708 38.84 5.16 -19.96
N LYS A 709 39.01 5.30 -18.65
CA LYS A 709 38.43 4.39 -17.66
C LYS A 709 36.91 4.52 -17.59
N ALA A 710 36.38 5.74 -17.56
CA ALA A 710 34.95 6.03 -17.60
C ALA A 710 34.27 5.42 -18.84
N LEU A 711 34.86 5.65 -20.00
CA LEU A 711 34.41 5.06 -21.26
C LEU A 711 34.49 3.52 -21.21
N GLY A 712 35.57 2.96 -20.66
CA GLY A 712 35.70 1.50 -20.49
C GLY A 712 34.55 0.89 -19.66
N CYS A 713 34.11 1.56 -18.57
CA CYS A 713 32.97 1.14 -17.77
C CYS A 713 31.67 1.15 -18.59
N VAL A 714 31.46 2.19 -19.41
CA VAL A 714 30.27 2.34 -20.27
C VAL A 714 30.24 1.26 -21.37
N LEU A 715 31.36 0.96 -21.99
CA LEU A 715 31.46 -0.08 -23.01
C LEU A 715 31.28 -1.48 -22.42
N GLN A 716 31.82 -1.72 -21.23
CA GLN A 716 31.59 -2.99 -20.51
C GLN A 716 30.11 -3.18 -20.15
N ALA A 717 29.41 -2.12 -19.74
CA ALA A 717 27.96 -2.16 -19.52
C ALA A 717 27.21 -2.54 -20.80
N GLY A 718 27.64 -2.03 -21.95
CA GLY A 718 27.13 -2.40 -23.26
C GLY A 718 27.28 -3.88 -23.54
N ASP A 719 28.48 -4.43 -23.38
CA ASP A 719 28.80 -5.86 -23.57
C ASP A 719 27.92 -6.73 -22.66
N ASP A 720 27.80 -6.39 -21.39
CA ASP A 720 27.05 -7.18 -20.41
C ASP A 720 25.53 -7.16 -20.68
N VAL A 721 24.97 -6.01 -21.14
CA VAL A 721 23.55 -5.90 -21.50
C VAL A 721 23.25 -6.67 -22.79
N ILE A 722 24.10 -6.51 -23.82
CA ILE A 722 23.82 -7.17 -25.12
C ILE A 722 24.04 -8.68 -25.04
N SER A 723 25.03 -9.14 -24.27
CA SER A 723 25.22 -10.59 -24.04
C SER A 723 24.13 -11.21 -23.17
N GLY A 724 23.28 -10.42 -22.53
CA GLY A 724 22.26 -10.88 -21.60
C GLY A 724 22.78 -11.27 -20.21
N ALA A 725 24.03 -10.94 -19.89
CA ALA A 725 24.59 -11.12 -18.54
C ALA A 725 23.84 -10.26 -17.49
N ILE A 726 23.31 -9.13 -17.93
CA ILE A 726 22.39 -8.24 -17.20
C ILE A 726 21.34 -7.70 -18.17
N THR A 727 20.22 -7.23 -17.66
CA THR A 727 19.16 -6.63 -18.50
C THR A 727 19.34 -5.13 -18.65
N ARG A 728 19.75 -4.46 -17.59
CA ARG A 728 19.89 -3.00 -17.52
C ARG A 728 21.17 -2.62 -16.80
N ALA A 729 21.72 -1.45 -17.17
CA ALA A 729 22.93 -0.92 -16.56
C ALA A 729 22.78 0.55 -16.16
N PHE A 730 23.42 0.92 -15.06
CA PHE A 730 23.69 2.31 -14.71
C PHE A 730 25.21 2.52 -14.61
N CYS A 731 25.72 3.47 -15.37
CA CYS A 731 27.12 3.85 -15.40
C CYS A 731 27.29 5.17 -14.64
N ALA A 732 27.77 5.10 -13.41
CA ALA A 732 28.19 6.28 -12.66
C ALA A 732 29.58 6.68 -13.14
N VAL A 733 29.65 7.63 -14.02
CA VAL A 733 30.92 8.07 -14.67
C VAL A 733 31.13 9.58 -14.56
N ARG A 734 32.36 9.99 -14.61
CA ARG A 734 32.84 11.37 -14.78
C ARG A 734 34.18 11.37 -15.51
N PRO A 735 34.50 12.46 -16.27
CA PRO A 735 33.64 13.61 -16.62
C PRO A 735 32.39 13.20 -17.41
N PRO A 736 31.39 14.10 -17.57
CA PRO A 736 30.23 13.87 -18.43
C PRO A 736 30.63 13.82 -19.92
N GLY A 737 29.64 13.47 -20.81
CA GLY A 737 30.02 13.24 -22.21
C GLY A 737 29.14 13.91 -23.25
N HIS A 738 27.87 14.22 -23.03
CA HIS A 738 26.86 14.54 -24.04
C HIS A 738 27.10 15.84 -24.83
N HIS A 739 27.94 16.75 -24.33
CA HIS A 739 28.30 17.98 -25.03
C HIS A 739 29.47 17.82 -26.01
N ALA A 740 30.33 16.79 -25.88
CA ALA A 740 31.48 16.63 -26.75
C ALA A 740 31.04 16.27 -28.18
N THR A 741 31.46 17.11 -29.18
CA THR A 741 31.20 16.89 -30.61
C THR A 741 32.31 16.03 -31.24
N VAL A 742 32.29 15.80 -32.55
CA VAL A 742 33.27 14.97 -33.26
C VAL A 742 34.72 15.47 -33.03
N ASP A 743 34.91 16.77 -32.94
CA ASP A 743 36.25 17.42 -32.91
C ASP A 743 36.42 18.42 -31.76
N ARG A 744 35.49 18.43 -30.77
CA ARG A 744 35.49 19.47 -29.74
C ARG A 744 35.00 18.95 -28.40
N GLY A 745 35.77 19.15 -27.33
CA GLY A 745 35.33 19.04 -25.94
C GLY A 745 34.82 20.37 -25.45
N MET A 746 33.66 20.35 -24.78
CA MET A 746 32.97 21.52 -24.22
C MET A 746 31.96 21.11 -23.15
N GLY A 747 31.47 22.04 -22.36
CA GLY A 747 30.47 21.75 -21.31
C GLY A 747 30.92 20.69 -20.31
N PHE A 748 32.18 20.77 -19.87
CA PHE A 748 32.83 19.81 -18.97
C PHE A 748 33.09 18.43 -19.60
N CYS A 749 32.63 18.16 -20.83
CA CYS A 749 32.75 16.87 -21.52
C CYS A 749 34.06 16.80 -22.29
N ILE A 750 34.79 15.67 -22.17
CA ILE A 750 36.00 15.38 -22.93
C ILE A 750 35.67 14.51 -24.14
N PHE A 751 35.14 13.31 -23.94
CA PHE A 751 34.64 12.42 -24.99
C PHE A 751 33.18 12.08 -24.80
N ASN A 752 32.43 11.84 -25.87
CA ASN A 752 31.01 11.55 -25.82
C ASN A 752 30.75 10.06 -25.54
N HIS A 753 30.58 9.72 -24.28
CA HIS A 753 30.45 8.33 -23.82
C HIS A 753 29.25 7.58 -24.45
N VAL A 754 28.09 8.24 -24.50
CA VAL A 754 26.86 7.62 -25.02
C VAL A 754 26.90 7.45 -26.53
N ALA A 755 27.51 8.40 -27.24
CA ALA A 755 27.68 8.33 -28.69
C ALA A 755 28.69 7.23 -29.07
N ILE A 756 29.81 7.14 -28.36
CA ILE A 756 30.79 6.07 -28.56
C ILE A 756 30.17 4.72 -28.29
N LEU A 757 29.38 4.57 -27.21
CA LEU A 757 28.66 3.34 -26.91
C LEU A 757 27.71 2.95 -28.04
N ALA A 758 26.92 3.89 -28.56
CA ALA A 758 26.01 3.63 -29.69
C ALA A 758 26.75 3.05 -30.90
N ARG A 759 27.82 3.71 -31.35
CA ARG A 759 28.61 3.23 -32.48
C ARG A 759 29.37 1.93 -32.20
N TYR A 760 29.81 1.74 -30.94
CA TYR A 760 30.43 0.50 -30.50
C TYR A 760 29.47 -0.68 -30.59
N LEU A 761 28.24 -0.51 -30.10
CA LEU A 761 27.20 -1.56 -30.14
C LEU A 761 26.82 -1.90 -31.58
N GLN A 762 26.69 -0.93 -32.46
CA GLN A 762 26.42 -1.14 -33.89
C GLN A 762 27.57 -1.93 -34.55
N LYS A 763 28.81 -1.52 -34.33
CA LYS A 763 29.98 -2.14 -34.99
C LYS A 763 30.28 -3.54 -34.46
N ASN A 764 30.28 -3.72 -33.13
CA ASN A 764 30.78 -4.96 -32.51
C ASN A 764 29.72 -5.97 -32.19
N HIS A 765 28.46 -5.53 -32.03
CA HIS A 765 27.33 -6.40 -31.63
C HIS A 765 26.21 -6.49 -32.68
N GLY A 766 26.37 -5.78 -33.83
CA GLY A 766 25.38 -5.83 -34.89
C GLY A 766 24.03 -5.20 -34.55
N ILE A 767 24.00 -4.29 -33.59
CA ILE A 767 22.81 -3.51 -33.25
C ILE A 767 22.44 -2.64 -34.45
N GLY A 768 21.20 -2.71 -34.93
CA GLY A 768 20.75 -1.95 -36.08
C GLY A 768 20.33 -0.53 -35.71
N ARG A 769 19.43 -0.40 -34.74
CA ARG A 769 18.82 0.87 -34.34
C ARG A 769 19.05 1.16 -32.86
N VAL A 770 19.47 2.37 -32.53
CA VAL A 770 19.74 2.85 -31.18
C VAL A 770 18.86 4.06 -30.87
N ALA A 771 18.20 4.13 -29.76
CA ALA A 771 17.60 5.36 -29.26
C ALA A 771 18.46 5.92 -28.11
N ILE A 772 18.78 7.21 -28.18
CA ILE A 772 19.49 7.97 -27.13
C ILE A 772 18.53 8.99 -26.56
N LEU A 773 18.25 8.87 -25.27
CA LEU A 773 17.32 9.70 -24.53
C LEU A 773 18.09 10.57 -23.54
N ASP A 774 17.97 11.87 -23.66
CA ASP A 774 18.74 12.86 -22.91
C ASP A 774 17.78 13.74 -22.11
N TRP A 775 17.82 13.61 -20.80
CA TRP A 775 17.04 14.46 -19.89
C TRP A 775 17.89 15.35 -18.99
N ASP A 776 19.18 15.47 -19.29
CA ASP A 776 19.99 16.54 -18.72
C ASP A 776 19.31 17.89 -18.92
N VAL A 777 19.47 18.83 -18.01
CA VAL A 777 18.83 20.15 -18.15
C VAL A 777 19.42 20.96 -19.28
N HIS A 778 20.65 20.61 -19.70
CA HIS A 778 21.35 21.20 -20.85
C HIS A 778 21.12 20.37 -22.12
N HIS A 779 21.02 21.01 -23.26
CA HIS A 779 20.94 20.30 -24.53
C HIS A 779 22.22 19.54 -24.83
N GLY A 780 22.14 18.23 -25.10
CA GLY A 780 23.29 17.39 -25.50
C GLY A 780 23.69 17.63 -26.93
N ASN A 781 24.17 18.83 -27.19
CA ASN A 781 24.55 19.30 -28.55
C ASN A 781 25.56 18.40 -29.22
N GLY A 782 26.50 17.81 -28.49
CA GLY A 782 27.49 16.88 -29.01
C GLY A 782 26.88 15.60 -29.54
N THR A 783 25.96 15.02 -28.81
CA THR A 783 25.22 13.82 -29.24
C THR A 783 24.35 14.12 -30.47
N GLN A 784 23.65 15.27 -30.48
CA GLN A 784 22.91 15.71 -31.66
C GLN A 784 23.78 15.88 -32.89
N ASP A 785 24.90 16.60 -32.75
CA ASP A 785 25.84 16.87 -33.84
C ASP A 785 26.38 15.58 -34.49
N ILE A 786 26.78 14.61 -33.67
CA ILE A 786 27.32 13.32 -34.10
C ILE A 786 26.31 12.52 -34.92
N PHE A 787 25.03 12.57 -34.56
CA PHE A 787 23.98 11.74 -35.16
C PHE A 787 23.00 12.51 -36.04
N TYR A 788 23.23 13.78 -36.34
CA TYR A 788 22.27 14.63 -37.02
C TYR A 788 21.91 14.15 -38.44
N GLU A 789 22.82 13.44 -39.11
CA GLU A 789 22.60 12.83 -40.43
C GLU A 789 22.39 11.31 -40.38
N SER A 790 22.20 10.72 -39.20
CA SER A 790 22.15 9.28 -38.96
C SER A 790 20.71 8.78 -38.90
N GLY A 791 20.30 7.96 -39.86
CA GLY A 791 18.94 7.33 -39.85
C GLY A 791 18.80 6.12 -38.91
N ASP A 792 19.90 5.65 -38.33
CA ASP A 792 19.97 4.45 -37.46
C ASP A 792 20.12 4.79 -35.97
N VAL A 793 20.21 6.08 -35.62
CA VAL A 793 20.21 6.56 -34.23
C VAL A 793 19.11 7.61 -34.04
N PHE A 794 18.22 7.37 -33.09
CA PHE A 794 17.14 8.30 -32.73
C PHE A 794 17.51 9.05 -31.46
N TYR A 795 17.65 10.37 -31.55
CA TYR A 795 18.02 11.25 -30.45
C TYR A 795 16.83 12.06 -29.95
N VAL A 796 16.60 12.03 -28.64
CA VAL A 796 15.56 12.84 -27.96
C VAL A 796 16.21 13.64 -26.85
N SER A 797 15.97 14.93 -26.79
CA SER A 797 16.42 15.80 -25.70
C SER A 797 15.29 16.65 -25.14
N THR A 798 15.20 16.68 -23.80
CA THR A 798 14.42 17.70 -23.06
C THR A 798 15.39 18.57 -22.29
N HIS A 799 15.38 19.85 -22.52
CA HIS A 799 16.35 20.81 -21.93
C HIS A 799 15.69 22.16 -21.65
N GLN A 800 16.33 22.96 -20.81
CA GLN A 800 15.83 24.30 -20.49
C GLN A 800 16.15 25.25 -21.65
N GLU A 801 15.14 25.99 -22.09
CA GLU A 801 15.30 27.03 -23.12
C GLU A 801 16.17 28.19 -22.61
N GLY A 802 17.10 28.63 -23.43
CA GLY A 802 17.92 29.83 -23.18
C GLY A 802 19.10 29.64 -22.20
N VAL A 803 19.45 28.39 -21.87
CA VAL A 803 20.67 28.05 -21.11
C VAL A 803 21.75 27.47 -22.02
N TYR A 804 22.94 27.26 -21.48
CA TYR A 804 24.05 26.63 -22.22
C TYR A 804 23.58 25.30 -22.89
N PRO A 805 24.02 24.96 -24.09
CA PRO A 805 24.87 25.71 -25.01
C PRO A 805 24.11 26.64 -26.00
N ASN A 806 22.83 26.93 -25.74
CA ASN A 806 21.91 27.72 -26.58
C ASN A 806 21.62 27.08 -27.96
N THR A 807 21.50 25.76 -28.00
CA THR A 807 21.16 24.92 -29.18
C THR A 807 19.95 24.02 -28.85
N GLY A 808 19.53 23.17 -29.78
CA GLY A 808 18.42 22.25 -29.56
C GLY A 808 17.05 22.89 -29.83
N LEU A 809 16.97 23.64 -30.91
CA LEU A 809 15.69 24.22 -31.30
C LEU A 809 14.70 23.13 -31.76
N LYS A 810 13.41 23.32 -31.47
CA LYS A 810 12.36 22.38 -31.84
C LYS A 810 12.30 22.01 -33.33
N ASN A 811 12.79 22.87 -34.20
CA ASN A 811 12.85 22.67 -35.65
C ASN A 811 14.14 21.97 -36.13
N GLU A 812 15.08 21.66 -35.25
CA GLU A 812 16.24 20.83 -35.53
C GLU A 812 15.85 19.36 -35.46
N THR A 813 15.48 18.76 -36.59
CA THR A 813 14.91 17.43 -36.69
C THR A 813 15.75 16.40 -37.43
N GLY A 814 17.05 16.74 -37.67
CA GLY A 814 17.98 15.92 -38.44
C GLY A 814 18.12 16.39 -39.88
N ALA A 815 19.16 15.87 -40.59
CA ALA A 815 19.44 16.14 -41.99
C ALA A 815 19.79 14.84 -42.73
N GLY A 816 19.76 14.86 -44.08
CA GLY A 816 20.12 13.69 -44.87
C GLY A 816 19.27 12.46 -44.50
N ASP A 817 19.95 11.34 -44.23
CA ASP A 817 19.30 10.09 -43.78
C ASP A 817 18.73 10.19 -42.36
N GLY A 818 19.16 11.19 -41.60
CA GLY A 818 18.71 11.47 -40.24
C GLY A 818 17.48 12.37 -40.14
N ILE A 819 16.81 12.72 -41.24
CA ILE A 819 15.59 13.55 -41.19
C ILE A 819 14.51 12.82 -40.37
N GLY A 820 14.04 13.47 -39.27
CA GLY A 820 13.05 12.95 -38.38
C GLY A 820 13.59 12.03 -37.27
N THR A 821 14.90 11.84 -37.14
CA THR A 821 15.53 11.06 -36.06
C THR A 821 16.08 11.91 -34.92
N THR A 822 15.92 13.22 -34.97
CA THR A 822 16.24 14.17 -33.88
C THR A 822 14.94 14.79 -33.37
N LEU A 823 14.73 14.82 -32.05
CA LEU A 823 13.54 15.39 -31.45
C LEU A 823 13.88 16.21 -30.20
N ASN A 824 13.75 17.52 -30.32
CA ASN A 824 14.07 18.49 -29.27
C ASN A 824 12.83 19.07 -28.60
N PHE A 825 12.86 19.14 -27.28
CA PHE A 825 11.86 19.78 -26.44
C PHE A 825 12.51 20.84 -25.55
N PRO A 826 12.74 22.04 -26.08
CA PRO A 826 13.11 23.18 -25.24
C PRO A 826 11.92 23.55 -24.33
N LEU A 827 12.15 23.48 -23.04
CA LEU A 827 11.11 23.71 -22.03
C LEU A 827 11.41 25.02 -21.26
N PRO A 828 10.35 25.75 -20.82
CA PRO A 828 10.56 27.02 -20.12
C PRO A 828 11.15 26.80 -18.71
N LEU A 829 11.84 27.83 -18.20
CA LEU A 829 12.30 27.86 -16.82
C LEU A 829 11.13 27.61 -15.85
N GLY A 830 11.38 26.96 -14.70
CA GLY A 830 10.34 26.60 -13.73
C GLY A 830 9.53 25.37 -14.11
N THR A 831 9.93 24.62 -15.15
CA THR A 831 9.29 23.36 -15.54
C THR A 831 9.30 22.37 -14.37
N GLN A 832 8.14 21.80 -14.06
CA GLN A 832 7.88 20.85 -12.97
C GLN A 832 7.57 19.45 -13.50
N ASP A 833 7.50 18.47 -12.59
CA ASP A 833 7.26 17.05 -12.89
C ASP A 833 6.13 16.81 -13.91
N ALA A 834 4.98 17.45 -13.74
CA ALA A 834 3.83 17.21 -14.61
C ALA A 834 4.09 17.57 -16.08
N ALA A 835 4.77 18.69 -16.33
CA ALA A 835 5.12 19.13 -17.69
C ALA A 835 6.20 18.22 -18.29
N MET A 836 7.22 17.89 -17.52
CA MET A 836 8.30 16.98 -17.93
C MET A 836 7.75 15.60 -18.29
N ILE A 837 6.93 15.01 -17.41
CA ILE A 837 6.29 13.69 -17.62
C ILE A 837 5.41 13.69 -18.87
N ALA A 838 4.60 14.74 -19.08
CA ALA A 838 3.76 14.86 -20.28
C ALA A 838 4.59 14.96 -21.57
N THR A 839 5.69 15.69 -21.54
CA THR A 839 6.63 15.80 -22.67
C THR A 839 7.27 14.45 -22.99
N TRP A 840 7.76 13.73 -21.98
CA TRP A 840 8.33 12.40 -22.15
C TRP A 840 7.31 11.35 -22.61
N ALA A 841 6.05 11.46 -22.22
CA ALA A 841 4.99 10.58 -22.75
C ALA A 841 4.88 10.70 -24.28
N THR A 842 4.91 11.93 -24.80
CA THR A 842 4.89 12.19 -26.25
C THR A 842 6.19 11.74 -26.95
N ALA A 843 7.34 12.01 -26.33
CA ALA A 843 8.65 11.60 -26.88
C ALA A 843 8.76 10.08 -27.03
N LEU A 844 8.33 9.34 -26.01
CA LEU A 844 8.40 7.88 -25.99
C LEU A 844 7.49 7.20 -27.02
N GLU A 845 6.38 7.82 -27.42
CA GLU A 845 5.57 7.35 -28.58
C GLU A 845 6.41 7.34 -29.87
N SER A 846 7.26 8.37 -30.08
CA SER A 846 8.14 8.44 -31.24
C SER A 846 9.29 7.42 -31.16
N VAL A 847 9.82 7.17 -29.96
CA VAL A 847 10.82 6.11 -29.72
C VAL A 847 10.21 4.72 -30.00
N GLU A 848 8.99 4.47 -29.59
CA GLU A 848 8.28 3.21 -29.89
C GLU A 848 8.07 3.02 -31.40
N ALA A 849 7.71 4.11 -32.10
CA ALA A 849 7.54 4.08 -33.54
C ALA A 849 8.87 3.81 -34.29
N PHE A 850 9.99 4.35 -33.77
CA PHE A 850 11.34 4.09 -34.30
C PHE A 850 11.77 2.61 -34.08
N ALA A 851 11.24 1.94 -33.04
CA ALA A 851 11.53 0.54 -32.69
C ALA A 851 13.03 0.23 -32.55
N PRO A 852 13.73 0.81 -31.59
CA PRO A 852 15.16 0.59 -31.36
C PRO A 852 15.45 -0.82 -30.85
N ASP A 853 16.66 -1.32 -31.09
CA ASP A 853 17.18 -2.58 -30.55
C ASP A 853 17.74 -2.44 -29.14
N VAL A 854 18.09 -1.20 -28.75
CA VAL A 854 18.61 -0.82 -27.42
C VAL A 854 18.28 0.66 -27.14
N ILE A 855 18.03 0.98 -25.88
CA ILE A 855 17.84 2.36 -25.41
C ILE A 855 19.05 2.75 -24.54
N LEU A 856 19.66 3.89 -24.88
CA LEU A 856 20.70 4.54 -24.09
C LEU A 856 20.12 5.82 -23.47
N VAL A 857 20.57 6.17 -22.26
CA VAL A 857 20.11 7.36 -21.57
C VAL A 857 21.31 8.21 -21.14
N SER A 858 21.36 9.45 -21.59
CA SER A 858 22.17 10.50 -20.97
C SER A 858 21.41 11.02 -19.74
N ALA A 859 21.80 10.51 -18.57
CA ALA A 859 21.07 10.72 -17.34
C ALA A 859 21.70 11.85 -16.52
N GLY A 860 21.40 13.09 -16.89
CA GLY A 860 21.67 14.26 -16.06
C GLY A 860 20.60 14.38 -14.96
N PHE A 861 21.00 14.86 -13.79
CA PHE A 861 20.13 15.12 -12.65
C PHE A 861 20.15 16.60 -12.20
N ASP A 862 20.69 17.46 -13.06
CA ASP A 862 20.77 18.92 -12.87
C ASP A 862 19.46 19.68 -13.16
N ALA A 863 18.44 18.97 -13.69
CA ALA A 863 17.07 19.46 -13.73
C ALA A 863 16.36 19.41 -12.36
N ALA A 864 17.03 18.94 -11.28
CA ALA A 864 16.48 18.82 -9.93
C ALA A 864 16.27 20.18 -9.26
N THR A 865 15.23 20.28 -8.41
CA THR A 865 14.82 21.52 -7.74
C THR A 865 15.94 22.25 -6.97
N GLU A 866 16.91 21.53 -6.39
CA GLU A 866 18.00 22.11 -5.61
C GLU A 866 19.29 22.28 -6.41
N ASP A 867 19.31 21.96 -7.71
CA ASP A 867 20.53 22.08 -8.52
C ASP A 867 20.83 23.55 -8.85
N PRO A 868 22.10 24.00 -8.69
CA PRO A 868 22.45 25.41 -8.91
C PRO A 868 22.63 25.80 -10.37
N MET A 869 22.59 24.87 -11.32
CA MET A 869 22.97 25.13 -12.71
C MET A 869 21.82 25.52 -13.64
N ALA A 870 20.56 25.28 -13.18
CA ALA A 870 19.38 25.60 -13.97
C ALA A 870 18.14 25.80 -13.06
N ASP A 871 17.03 26.20 -13.69
CA ASP A 871 15.82 26.62 -13.00
C ASP A 871 14.64 25.64 -13.20
N PHE A 872 14.91 24.37 -13.56
CA PHE A 872 13.88 23.33 -13.53
C PHE A 872 13.59 22.91 -12.08
N LEU A 873 12.38 22.41 -11.85
CA LEU A 873 11.86 22.06 -10.52
C LEU A 873 11.43 20.59 -10.51
N ILE A 874 12.29 19.71 -11.03
CA ILE A 874 11.99 18.27 -11.06
C ILE A 874 12.31 17.65 -9.72
N SER A 875 11.34 16.93 -9.15
CA SER A 875 11.51 16.23 -7.90
C SER A 875 12.26 14.90 -8.07
N ILE A 876 12.80 14.36 -6.98
CA ILE A 876 13.42 13.01 -6.96
C ILE A 876 12.43 11.95 -7.47
N ASP A 877 11.14 12.06 -7.09
CA ASP A 877 10.08 11.16 -7.56
C ASP A 877 9.71 11.42 -9.04
N GLY A 878 9.89 12.65 -9.53
CA GLY A 878 9.79 13.00 -10.94
C GLY A 878 10.78 12.21 -11.77
N PHE A 879 12.07 12.22 -11.42
CA PHE A 879 13.09 11.36 -12.06
C PHE A 879 12.78 9.87 -11.93
N GLY A 880 12.25 9.42 -10.78
CA GLY A 880 11.76 8.04 -10.63
C GLY A 880 10.66 7.70 -11.63
N THR A 881 9.74 8.63 -11.90
CA THR A 881 8.66 8.45 -12.87
C THR A 881 9.20 8.42 -14.31
N LEU A 882 10.11 9.33 -14.69
CA LEU A 882 10.79 9.32 -15.99
C LEU A 882 11.52 7.98 -16.21
N THR A 883 12.28 7.54 -15.23
CA THR A 883 13.00 6.25 -15.28
C THR A 883 12.05 5.08 -15.52
N ARG A 884 10.91 5.06 -14.83
CA ARG A 884 9.89 4.02 -15.01
C ARG A 884 9.32 4.03 -16.42
N MET A 885 8.97 5.18 -16.95
CA MET A 885 8.45 5.34 -18.32
C MET A 885 9.44 4.81 -19.37
N VAL A 886 10.71 5.21 -19.27
CA VAL A 886 11.77 4.76 -20.17
C VAL A 886 12.01 3.25 -20.02
N ARG A 887 12.07 2.73 -18.81
CA ARG A 887 12.20 1.30 -18.54
C ARG A 887 11.07 0.50 -19.17
N GLU A 888 9.81 0.91 -18.96
CA GLU A 888 8.64 0.25 -19.53
C GLU A 888 8.64 0.31 -21.06
N THR A 889 9.12 1.42 -21.63
CA THR A 889 9.31 1.52 -23.10
C THR A 889 10.38 0.55 -23.59
N ALA A 890 11.55 0.47 -22.90
CA ALA A 890 12.60 -0.49 -23.24
C ALA A 890 12.09 -1.94 -23.17
N ASP A 891 11.29 -2.26 -22.14
CA ASP A 891 10.66 -3.59 -21.98
C ASP A 891 9.75 -3.92 -23.17
N ARG A 892 9.03 -2.93 -23.72
CA ARG A 892 8.12 -3.11 -24.86
C ARG A 892 8.84 -3.23 -26.20
N VAL A 893 9.88 -2.41 -26.43
CA VAL A 893 10.48 -2.26 -27.78
C VAL A 893 11.74 -3.07 -28.00
N CYS A 894 12.59 -3.24 -26.95
CA CYS A 894 13.91 -3.87 -27.11
C CYS A 894 14.22 -4.94 -26.04
N GLY A 895 13.18 -5.56 -25.44
CA GLY A 895 13.37 -6.64 -24.46
C GLY A 895 14.05 -6.19 -23.16
N GLY A 896 13.90 -4.91 -22.79
CA GLY A 896 14.44 -4.32 -21.58
C GLY A 896 15.90 -3.88 -21.64
N LYS A 897 16.55 -3.93 -22.80
CA LYS A 897 17.94 -3.50 -22.98
C LYS A 897 18.06 -1.99 -22.83
N LEU A 898 18.53 -1.57 -21.67
CA LEU A 898 18.61 -0.17 -21.26
C LEU A 898 19.93 0.09 -20.54
N ILE A 899 20.67 1.08 -21.04
CA ILE A 899 21.95 1.51 -20.46
C ILE A 899 21.86 3.00 -20.16
N SER A 900 22.00 3.37 -18.88
CA SER A 900 21.95 4.75 -18.42
C SER A 900 23.34 5.21 -18.05
N VAL A 901 23.76 6.37 -18.58
CA VAL A 901 25.09 6.98 -18.37
C VAL A 901 24.88 8.32 -17.66
N MET A 902 25.54 8.51 -16.54
CA MET A 902 25.42 9.72 -15.72
C MET A 902 26.10 10.91 -16.42
N GLU A 903 25.39 12.04 -16.50
CA GLU A 903 25.86 13.31 -17.03
C GLU A 903 25.91 14.39 -15.92
N GLY A 904 25.10 15.45 -16.01
CA GLY A 904 25.04 16.55 -15.07
C GLY A 904 24.41 16.20 -13.71
N GLY A 905 24.35 17.20 -12.84
CA GLY A 905 23.89 17.14 -11.45
C GLY A 905 24.97 17.70 -10.51
N TYR A 906 24.76 18.92 -9.99
CA TYR A 906 25.78 19.73 -9.34
C TYR A 906 25.48 20.08 -7.90
N HIS A 907 24.37 19.54 -7.35
CA HIS A 907 24.08 19.53 -5.92
C HIS A 907 24.29 18.11 -5.36
N PRO A 908 25.45 17.80 -4.72
CA PRO A 908 25.83 16.43 -4.39
C PRO A 908 24.79 15.62 -3.59
N PRO A 909 24.10 16.17 -2.55
CA PRO A 909 23.08 15.40 -1.83
C PRO A 909 21.87 15.02 -2.71
N THR A 910 21.39 15.95 -3.55
CA THR A 910 20.25 15.72 -4.45
C THR A 910 20.61 14.78 -5.58
N LEU A 911 21.81 14.94 -6.16
CA LEU A 911 22.35 14.01 -7.17
C LEU A 911 22.38 12.59 -6.63
N ALA A 912 22.94 12.37 -5.43
CA ALA A 912 23.00 11.06 -4.79
C ALA A 912 21.59 10.45 -4.59
N ALA A 913 20.62 11.24 -4.13
CA ALA A 913 19.24 10.80 -3.94
C ALA A 913 18.55 10.47 -5.27
N CYS A 914 18.73 11.28 -6.32
CA CYS A 914 18.20 11.01 -7.65
C CYS A 914 18.81 9.73 -8.26
N VAL A 915 20.11 9.51 -8.12
CA VAL A 915 20.81 8.30 -8.57
C VAL A 915 20.25 7.07 -7.86
N LEU A 916 20.09 7.11 -6.54
CA LEU A 916 19.47 5.98 -5.80
C LEU A 916 18.06 5.68 -6.31
N ARG A 917 17.23 6.71 -6.47
CA ARG A 917 15.88 6.56 -6.98
C ARG A 917 15.85 6.00 -8.41
N HIS A 918 16.75 6.46 -9.26
CA HIS A 918 16.91 5.97 -10.62
C HIS A 918 17.29 4.48 -10.65
N ILE A 919 18.27 4.07 -9.86
CA ILE A 919 18.72 2.68 -9.76
C ILE A 919 17.62 1.77 -9.19
N GLU A 920 16.93 2.22 -8.15
CA GLU A 920 15.79 1.50 -7.55
C GLU A 920 14.74 1.16 -8.63
N ILE A 921 14.38 2.14 -9.44
CA ILE A 921 13.39 1.94 -10.50
C ILE A 921 13.94 1.11 -11.66
N LEU A 922 15.22 1.30 -12.07
CA LEU A 922 15.85 0.48 -13.12
C LEU A 922 15.93 -1.00 -12.74
N GLY A 923 16.22 -1.31 -11.47
CA GLY A 923 16.32 -2.68 -10.96
C GLY A 923 14.99 -3.42 -10.86
N GLY A 924 13.86 -2.71 -11.00
CA GLY A 924 12.55 -3.20 -10.58
C GLY A 924 12.45 -3.15 -9.06
N ASP A 925 11.32 -2.76 -8.50
CA ASP A 925 11.17 -2.57 -7.05
C ASP A 925 11.87 -3.70 -6.27
N PHE A 926 12.95 -3.33 -5.57
CA PHE A 926 13.58 -4.21 -4.59
C PHE A 926 12.60 -4.34 -3.41
N ARG A 927 11.67 -5.29 -3.50
CA ARG A 927 10.85 -5.76 -2.38
C ARG A 927 10.88 -7.27 -2.31
#